data_3e9bdd83de6308b14450982c4d4212b0
#
_entry.id   3e9bdd83de6308b14450982c4d4212b0
#
_cell.length_a   1.000
_cell.length_b   1.000
_cell.length_c   1.000
_cell.angle_alpha   90.00
_cell.angle_beta   90.00
_cell.angle_gamma   90.00
#
_symmetry.space_group_name_H-M   'P 1'
#
loop_
_entity.id
_entity.type
_entity.pdbx_description
1 polymer ?
#
loop_
_entity_poly.entity_id
_entity_poly.type
_entity_poly.pdbx_seq_one_letter_code
_entity_poly.pdbx_strand_id
1 'polypeptide(L)'
;MNEKRKKYLQQCTMAMLSAFLLLLSGCGSAAPTEELPETPVAMVQGKDFCLRGSDGSYTPTFLNGVNIGASKPGYFPGEFGITEDDYLRWFQQISDMHVQVIRVYVGQMPAFYDALEKFNRRAEQPLYLMQGLYMNEDAIAQYNDAFAADSGIQESFYADICKTVDMIHGNAEIEKQPGNAGGVYKADVSQWTVGWILGVEWSADFVQGTNDAHADQKSFAGDYVQTVDASPFEVFLAGAAEEAISYEMSQYQQQRPVALSNWCTTDPLTHPNEPDKMEDAVSVDTEHIQGTDAFTTGFFASYHVYPYYPDFLSYDTKYQAEGNPYLAYLQELNSHHSMPVIVSEYGIPTSRGSAHRNAVTGMSQGQASEAQQGQWLIELNQDIRKAGCAGGFIFAWQDEWFKRTWNSMDYEAPDRRPFWYNVESPEECFGLLTFEAGKKKTAVTVDGNAGEWSKNDLLTEQDGLRLSVKSDAAYLYLLIEGDDYDFAADTLYVPLSVLEGQGNTRYQGQQFADGADFLLRLHGAQDSALLVDAYYDVFQYDYAERNEYYPLLPGQLEKNSGQFHSIYLAMNKPLYLPETDETTAFERLETGKLHYGNADPNSADYDSLADFCATGNVVEVRLPWMLLGFMDPSQKQVLGDFHVLGGFQAAATEGVCLGIGRADSRTAIEMPLYSWETWDMPPVHERLKQSYFILQKYFAGETN
;
A
#
# COMPACT_ATOMS: atom_id res chain seq x y z
N MET A 1 79.09 6.86 0.38
CA MET A 1 78.00 5.90 0.56
C MET A 1 78.61 4.56 0.84
N ASN A 2 78.44 4.07 2.10
CA ASN A 2 79.25 3.11 2.78
C ASN A 2 79.16 1.70 2.18
N GLU A 3 80.28 1.00 1.99
CA GLU A 3 80.39 -0.36 1.42
C GLU A 3 79.53 -1.42 2.09
N LYS A 4 79.12 -1.21 3.34
CA LYS A 4 78.10 -2.05 4.04
C LYS A 4 76.72 -1.96 3.44
N ARG A 5 76.32 -0.83 2.82
CA ARG A 5 75.01 -0.68 2.15
C ARG A 5 75.01 -1.39 0.79
N LYS A 6 76.14 -1.48 0.11
CA LYS A 6 76.19 -2.24 -1.17
C LYS A 6 76.13 -3.75 -0.96
N LYS A 7 76.71 -4.28 0.12
CA LYS A 7 76.61 -5.72 0.45
C LYS A 7 75.17 -6.12 0.89
N TYR A 8 74.46 -5.22 1.59
CA TYR A 8 73.07 -5.48 1.99
C TYR A 8 72.12 -5.46 0.79
N LEU A 9 72.32 -4.53 -0.15
CA LEU A 9 71.50 -4.51 -1.38
C LEU A 9 71.76 -5.73 -2.28
N GLN A 10 73.01 -6.22 -2.36
CA GLN A 10 73.33 -7.43 -3.15
C GLN A 10 72.81 -8.72 -2.48
N GLN A 11 72.72 -8.79 -1.15
CA GLN A 11 72.16 -9.95 -0.45
C GLN A 11 70.62 -9.95 -0.52
N CYS A 12 69.97 -8.77 -0.48
CA CYS A 12 68.52 -8.68 -0.68
C CYS A 12 68.09 -8.97 -2.14
N THR A 13 68.89 -8.58 -3.13
CA THR A 13 68.57 -8.86 -4.54
C THR A 13 68.85 -10.36 -4.88
N MET A 14 69.79 -11.01 -4.27
CA MET A 14 70.00 -12.47 -4.46
C MET A 14 68.93 -13.29 -3.72
N ALA A 15 68.43 -12.84 -2.56
CA ALA A 15 67.34 -13.50 -1.84
C ALA A 15 66.03 -13.37 -2.57
N MET A 16 65.76 -12.22 -3.20
CA MET A 16 64.53 -12.04 -4.01
C MET A 16 64.57 -12.82 -5.34
N LEU A 17 65.76 -12.96 -5.98
CA LEU A 17 65.85 -13.80 -7.19
C LEU A 17 65.72 -15.30 -6.87
N SER A 18 66.20 -15.75 -5.69
CA SER A 18 66.09 -17.17 -5.28
C SER A 18 64.61 -17.50 -4.85
N ALA A 19 63.90 -16.56 -4.28
CA ALA A 19 62.47 -16.71 -3.97
C ALA A 19 61.59 -16.72 -5.25
N PHE A 20 62.00 -15.97 -6.29
CA PHE A 20 61.26 -15.92 -7.57
C PHE A 20 61.52 -17.19 -8.42
N LEU A 21 62.64 -17.87 -8.27
CA LEU A 21 62.97 -19.13 -8.97
C LEU A 21 62.38 -20.37 -8.28
N LEU A 22 62.00 -20.28 -6.99
CA LEU A 22 61.33 -21.35 -6.26
C LEU A 22 59.78 -21.29 -6.40
N LEU A 23 59.25 -20.16 -6.87
CA LEU A 23 57.86 -20.00 -7.21
C LEU A 23 57.48 -20.43 -8.65
N LEU A 24 58.45 -20.72 -9.49
CA LEU A 24 58.25 -21.16 -10.88
C LEU A 24 58.35 -22.68 -11.09
N SER A 25 58.52 -23.47 -10.04
CA SER A 25 58.63 -24.93 -10.15
C SER A 25 57.51 -25.70 -9.46
N GLY A 26 56.40 -25.07 -9.16
CA GLY A 26 55.25 -25.67 -8.44
C GLY A 26 53.86 -25.42 -9.01
N CYS A 27 53.73 -24.85 -10.21
CA CYS A 27 52.44 -24.79 -10.91
C CYS A 27 52.39 -25.87 -11.98
N GLY A 28 52.00 -27.08 -11.57
CA GLY A 28 51.23 -27.90 -12.45
C GLY A 28 49.93 -27.11 -12.72
N SER A 29 49.75 -26.66 -13.97
CA SER A 29 48.46 -26.12 -14.43
C SER A 29 47.40 -27.20 -14.27
N ALA A 30 46.70 -27.21 -13.12
CA ALA A 30 45.30 -27.57 -13.16
C ALA A 30 44.67 -26.53 -14.11
N ALA A 31 44.14 -26.97 -15.23
CA ALA A 31 43.19 -26.18 -16.01
C ALA A 31 42.14 -25.64 -15.02
N PRO A 32 41.74 -24.38 -15.12
CA PRO A 32 40.58 -23.96 -14.37
C PRO A 32 39.51 -24.99 -14.67
N THR A 33 39.05 -25.73 -13.68
CA THR A 33 37.74 -26.37 -13.75
C THR A 33 36.80 -25.21 -14.00
N GLU A 34 36.27 -25.07 -15.22
CA GLU A 34 35.09 -24.29 -15.46
C GLU A 34 34.07 -24.87 -14.49
N GLU A 35 33.85 -24.18 -13.35
CA GLU A 35 32.70 -24.44 -12.53
C GLU A 35 31.50 -24.15 -13.43
N LEU A 36 30.78 -25.19 -13.77
CA LEU A 36 29.53 -25.03 -14.53
C LEU A 36 28.64 -24.07 -13.74
N PRO A 37 28.02 -23.09 -14.43
CA PRO A 37 27.11 -22.16 -13.76
C PRO A 37 26.06 -22.94 -12.96
N GLU A 38 25.77 -22.48 -11.74
CA GLU A 38 24.75 -23.13 -10.92
C GLU A 38 23.42 -23.19 -11.69
N THR A 39 22.77 -24.33 -11.62
CA THR A 39 21.52 -24.53 -12.36
C THR A 39 20.43 -23.60 -11.81
N PRO A 40 19.80 -22.72 -12.60
CA PRO A 40 18.84 -21.74 -12.14
C PRO A 40 17.66 -22.36 -11.36
N VAL A 41 17.14 -21.64 -10.40
CA VAL A 41 15.94 -22.05 -9.60
C VAL A 41 14.67 -21.94 -10.40
N ALA A 42 14.63 -20.99 -11.32
CA ALA A 42 13.49 -20.74 -12.21
C ALA A 42 13.97 -20.36 -13.61
N MET A 43 13.12 -20.55 -14.60
CA MET A 43 13.34 -20.07 -15.97
C MET A 43 12.01 -19.83 -16.70
N VAL A 44 12.08 -19.06 -17.76
CA VAL A 44 10.97 -18.82 -18.69
C VAL A 44 11.04 -19.79 -19.86
N GLN A 45 9.91 -20.37 -20.24
CA GLN A 45 9.76 -21.22 -21.43
C GLN A 45 8.51 -20.81 -22.22
N GLY A 46 8.69 -19.98 -23.25
CA GLY A 46 7.56 -19.38 -23.95
C GLY A 46 6.73 -18.49 -23.01
N LYS A 47 5.44 -18.79 -22.83
CA LYS A 47 4.55 -18.09 -21.90
C LYS A 47 4.49 -18.70 -20.51
N ASP A 48 5.30 -19.69 -20.22
CA ASP A 48 5.30 -20.36 -18.93
C ASP A 48 6.45 -19.86 -18.05
N PHE A 49 6.14 -19.54 -16.80
CA PHE A 49 7.14 -19.41 -15.74
C PHE A 49 7.36 -20.76 -15.08
N CYS A 50 8.58 -21.27 -15.14
CA CYS A 50 8.90 -22.62 -14.73
C CYS A 50 9.77 -22.64 -13.48
N LEU A 51 9.36 -23.42 -12.48
CA LEU A 51 10.17 -23.69 -11.29
C LEU A 51 10.90 -25.03 -11.44
N ARG A 52 12.13 -25.08 -10.88
CA ARG A 52 12.95 -26.28 -10.86
C ARG A 52 12.51 -27.23 -9.77
N GLY A 53 12.13 -28.43 -10.14
CA GLY A 53 11.81 -29.52 -9.21
C GLY A 53 13.06 -30.15 -8.59
N SER A 54 12.85 -30.98 -7.57
CA SER A 54 13.93 -31.73 -6.89
C SER A 54 14.64 -32.74 -7.79
N ASP A 55 14.00 -33.15 -8.88
CA ASP A 55 14.56 -34.03 -9.92
C ASP A 55 15.36 -33.27 -10.98
N GLY A 56 15.45 -31.93 -10.86
CA GLY A 56 16.11 -31.03 -11.78
C GLY A 56 15.31 -30.66 -13.03
N SER A 57 14.08 -31.16 -13.18
CA SER A 57 13.18 -30.75 -14.26
C SER A 57 12.54 -29.39 -14.00
N TYR A 58 12.22 -28.64 -15.07
CA TYR A 58 11.48 -27.38 -14.98
C TYR A 58 10.01 -27.62 -15.29
N THR A 59 9.14 -27.19 -14.38
CA THR A 59 7.69 -27.38 -14.50
C THR A 59 6.98 -26.04 -14.57
N PRO A 60 6.13 -25.81 -15.60
CA PRO A 60 5.25 -24.64 -15.63
C PRO A 60 4.45 -24.51 -14.33
N THR A 61 4.54 -23.37 -13.69
CA THR A 61 3.94 -23.13 -12.38
C THR A 61 3.26 -21.78 -12.36
N PHE A 62 1.98 -21.77 -12.03
CA PHE A 62 1.29 -20.52 -11.75
C PHE A 62 1.73 -20.03 -10.35
N LEU A 63 2.34 -18.84 -10.30
CA LEU A 63 2.86 -18.26 -9.07
C LEU A 63 1.74 -17.55 -8.28
N ASN A 64 1.31 -18.15 -7.16
CA ASN A 64 0.54 -17.41 -6.17
C ASN A 64 1.51 -16.69 -5.23
N GLY A 65 1.42 -15.38 -5.18
CA GLY A 65 2.31 -14.56 -4.38
C GLY A 65 1.58 -13.56 -3.47
N VAL A 66 2.34 -12.97 -2.56
CA VAL A 66 1.91 -11.84 -1.75
C VAL A 66 3.05 -10.83 -1.61
N ASN A 67 2.71 -9.54 -1.70
CA ASN A 67 3.64 -8.44 -1.49
C ASN A 67 3.79 -8.17 0.00
N ILE A 68 5.02 -8.08 0.50
CA ILE A 68 5.32 -7.67 1.87
C ILE A 68 5.75 -6.21 1.84
N GLY A 69 5.01 -5.37 2.54
CA GLY A 69 5.32 -3.95 2.67
C GLY A 69 6.55 -3.68 3.55
N ALA A 70 7.04 -2.45 3.49
CA ALA A 70 8.28 -2.07 4.15
C ALA A 70 8.10 -1.52 5.57
N SER A 71 6.86 -1.43 6.08
CA SER A 71 6.57 -0.76 7.34
C SER A 71 5.56 -1.48 8.22
N LYS A 72 5.47 -1.05 9.47
CA LYS A 72 4.44 -1.37 10.45
C LYS A 72 4.12 -0.12 11.28
N PRO A 73 3.01 -0.08 12.06
CA PRO A 73 2.61 1.08 12.85
C PRO A 73 3.74 1.66 13.70
N GLY A 74 3.83 2.99 13.71
CA GLY A 74 4.87 3.76 14.40
C GLY A 74 6.15 3.98 13.60
N TYR A 75 6.24 3.50 12.35
CA TYR A 75 7.44 3.62 11.52
C TYR A 75 7.09 4.00 10.09
N PHE A 76 7.91 4.87 9.49
CA PHE A 76 7.97 5.02 8.04
C PHE A 76 8.83 3.90 7.41
N PRO A 77 8.67 3.60 6.11
CA PRO A 77 9.43 2.52 5.44
C PRO A 77 10.95 2.58 5.65
N GLY A 78 11.53 3.77 5.54
CA GLY A 78 12.98 4.00 5.73
C GLY A 78 13.49 3.89 7.18
N GLU A 79 12.61 3.66 8.15
CA GLU A 79 12.96 3.43 9.56
C GLU A 79 13.11 1.95 9.90
N PHE A 80 12.67 1.06 9.00
CA PHE A 80 12.83 -0.40 9.09
C PHE A 80 12.36 -1.00 10.42
N GLY A 81 11.12 -0.70 10.82
CA GLY A 81 10.56 -1.14 12.09
C GLY A 81 10.25 -2.63 12.23
N ILE A 82 10.27 -3.41 11.11
CA ILE A 82 9.94 -4.84 11.11
C ILE A 82 11.14 -5.65 11.63
N THR A 83 10.88 -6.57 12.56
CA THR A 83 11.91 -7.40 13.20
C THR A 83 12.01 -8.79 12.57
N GLU A 84 13.09 -9.53 12.86
CA GLU A 84 13.23 -10.92 12.45
C GLU A 84 12.09 -11.80 12.97
N ASP A 85 11.65 -11.60 14.22
CA ASP A 85 10.55 -12.35 14.82
C ASP A 85 9.20 -12.05 14.12
N ASP A 86 8.99 -10.80 13.65
CA ASP A 86 7.83 -10.44 12.84
C ASP A 86 7.85 -11.21 11.52
N TYR A 87 8.99 -11.19 10.79
CA TYR A 87 9.13 -11.92 9.52
C TYR A 87 8.96 -13.42 9.69
N LEU A 88 9.55 -14.04 10.71
CA LEU A 88 9.40 -15.49 10.95
C LEU A 88 7.94 -15.88 11.17
N ARG A 89 7.20 -15.06 11.90
CA ARG A 89 5.77 -15.27 12.14
C ARG A 89 4.97 -15.11 10.88
N TRP A 90 5.23 -14.04 10.10
CA TRP A 90 4.56 -13.76 8.84
C TRP A 90 4.84 -14.84 7.78
N PHE A 91 6.08 -15.29 7.65
CA PHE A 91 6.42 -16.37 6.72
C PHE A 91 5.69 -17.67 7.04
N GLN A 92 5.52 -18.00 8.34
CA GLN A 92 4.71 -19.15 8.72
C GLN A 92 3.24 -18.95 8.31
N GLN A 93 2.64 -17.80 8.59
CA GLN A 93 1.26 -17.51 8.22
C GLN A 93 1.05 -17.48 6.70
N ILE A 94 1.97 -16.91 5.93
CA ILE A 94 1.93 -16.91 4.46
C ILE A 94 2.03 -18.34 3.91
N SER A 95 2.92 -19.16 4.46
CA SER A 95 3.04 -20.58 4.10
C SER A 95 1.77 -21.36 4.46
N ASP A 96 1.19 -21.11 5.64
CA ASP A 96 -0.08 -21.73 6.07
C ASP A 96 -1.25 -21.33 5.15
N MET A 97 -1.18 -20.19 4.48
CA MET A 97 -2.15 -19.76 3.46
C MET A 97 -1.92 -20.45 2.11
N HIS A 98 -0.92 -21.31 1.96
CA HIS A 98 -0.53 -21.99 0.71
C HIS A 98 -0.08 -21.06 -0.42
N VAL A 99 0.44 -19.89 -0.08
CA VAL A 99 1.13 -18.99 -1.01
C VAL A 99 2.59 -19.42 -1.12
N GLN A 100 3.13 -19.36 -2.34
CA GLN A 100 4.46 -19.90 -2.66
C GLN A 100 5.52 -18.81 -2.79
N VAL A 101 5.13 -17.58 -3.13
CA VAL A 101 6.04 -16.49 -3.45
C VAL A 101 5.78 -15.29 -2.56
N ILE A 102 6.83 -14.72 -1.99
CA ILE A 102 6.81 -13.40 -1.37
C ILE A 102 7.54 -12.43 -2.30
N ARG A 103 6.99 -11.22 -2.47
CA ARG A 103 7.66 -10.14 -3.18
C ARG A 103 7.98 -9.02 -2.19
N VAL A 104 9.17 -8.44 -2.32
CA VAL A 104 9.58 -7.20 -1.67
C VAL A 104 10.02 -6.20 -2.73
N TYR A 105 9.91 -4.91 -2.44
CA TYR A 105 10.08 -3.83 -3.41
C TYR A 105 11.50 -3.32 -3.52
N VAL A 106 12.27 -3.45 -2.43
CA VAL A 106 13.65 -2.94 -2.31
C VAL A 106 14.50 -3.94 -1.55
N GLY A 107 15.81 -3.75 -1.54
CA GLY A 107 16.71 -4.47 -0.64
C GLY A 107 16.26 -4.29 0.81
N GLN A 108 16.10 -5.40 1.54
CA GLN A 108 15.60 -5.42 2.92
C GLN A 108 16.76 -5.39 3.93
N MET A 109 16.43 -5.13 5.20
CA MET A 109 17.40 -5.29 6.29
C MET A 109 17.88 -6.74 6.42
N PRO A 110 19.09 -7.01 6.97
CA PRO A 110 19.59 -8.39 7.19
C PRO A 110 18.58 -9.31 7.87
N ALA A 111 17.77 -8.77 8.80
CA ALA A 111 16.74 -9.52 9.52
C ALA A 111 15.73 -10.24 8.61
N PHE A 112 15.39 -9.67 7.45
CA PHE A 112 14.50 -10.29 6.47
C PHE A 112 15.14 -11.55 5.86
N TYR A 113 16.35 -11.43 5.36
CA TYR A 113 17.07 -12.55 4.72
C TYR A 113 17.44 -13.64 5.72
N ASP A 114 17.84 -13.25 6.94
CA ASP A 114 18.10 -14.18 8.04
C ASP A 114 16.83 -14.97 8.42
N ALA A 115 15.68 -14.30 8.48
CA ALA A 115 14.39 -14.94 8.74
C ALA A 115 14.00 -15.90 7.60
N LEU A 116 14.15 -15.48 6.33
CA LEU A 116 13.79 -16.30 5.17
C LEU A 116 14.66 -17.56 5.09
N GLU A 117 15.97 -17.44 5.29
CA GLU A 117 16.87 -18.59 5.35
C GLU A 117 16.49 -19.55 6.48
N LYS A 118 16.25 -19.03 7.71
CA LYS A 118 15.87 -19.83 8.87
C LYS A 118 14.54 -20.54 8.66
N PHE A 119 13.57 -19.87 8.05
CA PHE A 119 12.26 -20.45 7.73
C PHE A 119 12.42 -21.58 6.70
N ASN A 120 13.02 -21.27 5.52
CA ASN A 120 13.12 -22.20 4.40
C ASN A 120 13.95 -23.45 4.70
N ARG A 121 14.98 -23.36 5.57
CA ARG A 121 15.76 -24.53 6.01
C ARG A 121 14.93 -25.53 6.84
N ARG A 122 13.74 -25.17 7.31
CA ARG A 122 12.86 -26.01 8.15
C ARG A 122 11.54 -26.34 7.50
N ALA A 123 11.14 -25.54 6.51
CA ALA A 123 9.87 -25.68 5.81
C ALA A 123 9.88 -26.92 4.89
N GLU A 124 8.77 -27.64 4.82
CA GLU A 124 8.56 -28.71 3.82
C GLU A 124 8.46 -28.15 2.40
N GLN A 125 7.84 -27.00 2.28
CA GLN A 125 7.75 -26.20 1.04
C GLN A 125 8.39 -24.84 1.31
N PRO A 126 9.43 -24.46 0.57
CA PRO A 126 10.07 -23.15 0.75
C PRO A 126 9.16 -22.03 0.26
N LEU A 127 9.28 -20.85 0.87
CA LEU A 127 8.81 -19.61 0.30
C LEU A 127 9.86 -19.08 -0.68
N TYR A 128 9.46 -18.89 -1.93
CA TYR A 128 10.32 -18.27 -2.92
C TYR A 128 10.28 -16.75 -2.80
N LEU A 129 11.39 -16.11 -3.14
CA LEU A 129 11.54 -14.67 -3.15
C LEU A 129 11.49 -14.15 -4.60
N MET A 130 10.61 -13.20 -4.86
CA MET A 130 10.66 -12.31 -6.00
C MET A 130 11.23 -10.98 -5.51
N GLN A 131 12.49 -10.70 -5.82
CA GLN A 131 13.19 -9.52 -5.31
C GLN A 131 12.92 -8.33 -6.21
N GLY A 132 12.35 -7.28 -5.65
CA GLY A 132 12.18 -5.97 -6.30
C GLY A 132 13.38 -5.05 -6.08
N LEU A 133 13.51 -4.07 -6.96
CA LEU A 133 14.50 -3.00 -6.93
C LEU A 133 13.85 -1.71 -7.40
N TYR A 134 13.42 -0.87 -6.46
CA TYR A 134 12.84 0.43 -6.77
C TYR A 134 13.92 1.48 -7.04
N MET A 135 13.58 2.44 -7.86
CA MET A 135 14.35 3.65 -8.07
C MET A 135 13.94 4.74 -7.08
N ASN A 136 14.81 5.74 -6.92
CA ASN A 136 14.50 6.92 -6.11
C ASN A 136 13.47 7.80 -6.82
N GLU A 137 12.22 7.77 -6.34
CA GLU A 137 11.09 8.51 -6.93
C GLU A 137 11.25 10.03 -6.82
N ASP A 138 11.89 10.57 -5.79
CA ASP A 138 12.19 11.99 -5.67
C ASP A 138 13.12 12.46 -6.79
N ALA A 139 14.13 11.65 -7.14
CA ALA A 139 15.03 11.95 -8.25
C ALA A 139 14.30 11.84 -9.61
N ILE A 140 13.42 10.84 -9.78
CA ILE A 140 12.55 10.70 -10.95
C ILE A 140 11.71 11.97 -11.15
N ALA A 141 11.00 12.38 -10.10
CA ALA A 141 10.13 13.57 -10.15
C ALA A 141 10.91 14.89 -10.38
N GLN A 142 12.15 14.98 -9.86
CA GLN A 142 12.97 16.17 -9.99
C GLN A 142 13.53 16.36 -11.39
N TYR A 143 13.98 15.29 -12.05
CA TYR A 143 14.73 15.40 -13.31
C TYR A 143 13.90 15.05 -14.55
N ASN A 144 12.87 14.23 -14.45
CA ASN A 144 12.05 13.74 -15.58
C ASN A 144 12.87 13.25 -16.79
N ASP A 145 14.07 12.71 -16.54
CA ASP A 145 14.99 12.21 -17.55
C ASP A 145 15.96 11.19 -16.93
N ALA A 146 15.90 9.95 -17.40
CA ALA A 146 16.68 8.85 -16.88
C ALA A 146 18.21 8.98 -17.13
N PHE A 147 18.60 9.75 -18.15
CA PHE A 147 19.97 10.00 -18.55
C PHE A 147 20.46 11.42 -18.22
N ALA A 148 19.72 12.18 -17.41
CA ALA A 148 20.12 13.54 -17.04
C ALA A 148 21.53 13.56 -16.44
N ALA A 149 22.44 14.31 -17.03
CA ALA A 149 23.89 14.24 -16.78
C ALA A 149 24.33 14.45 -15.32
N ASP A 150 23.58 15.24 -14.55
CA ASP A 150 23.92 15.58 -13.16
C ASP A 150 22.95 14.94 -12.15
N SER A 151 22.08 14.02 -12.59
CA SER A 151 21.07 13.40 -11.72
C SER A 151 21.62 12.27 -10.86
N GLY A 152 22.60 11.52 -11.37
CA GLY A 152 23.07 10.28 -10.77
C GLY A 152 22.03 9.15 -10.72
N ILE A 153 20.90 9.30 -11.45
CA ILE A 153 19.79 8.33 -11.45
C ILE A 153 20.29 6.94 -11.88
N GLN A 154 20.92 6.87 -13.05
CA GLN A 154 21.40 5.61 -13.59
C GLN A 154 22.47 4.96 -12.72
N GLU A 155 23.48 5.73 -12.29
CA GLU A 155 24.57 5.26 -11.45
C GLU A 155 24.09 4.76 -10.08
N SER A 156 23.12 5.46 -9.47
CA SER A 156 22.57 5.04 -8.18
C SER A 156 21.73 3.77 -8.34
N PHE A 157 20.93 3.67 -9.40
CA PHE A 157 20.12 2.49 -9.66
C PHE A 157 20.99 1.24 -9.91
N TYR A 158 22.05 1.37 -10.72
CA TYR A 158 23.00 0.29 -10.97
C TYR A 158 23.74 -0.12 -9.69
N ALA A 159 24.15 0.85 -8.87
CA ALA A 159 24.77 0.55 -7.58
C ALA A 159 23.82 -0.19 -6.63
N ASP A 160 22.56 0.14 -6.61
CA ASP A 160 21.55 -0.52 -5.77
C ASP A 160 21.21 -1.93 -6.30
N ILE A 161 21.24 -2.14 -7.62
CA ILE A 161 21.17 -3.47 -8.24
C ILE A 161 22.32 -4.34 -7.72
N CYS A 162 23.57 -3.90 -7.86
CA CYS A 162 24.74 -4.65 -7.42
C CYS A 162 24.69 -4.98 -5.92
N LYS A 163 24.35 -3.99 -5.07
CA LYS A 163 24.20 -4.19 -3.62
C LYS A 163 23.14 -5.24 -3.28
N THR A 164 21.99 -5.20 -3.99
CA THR A 164 20.89 -6.14 -3.69
C THR A 164 21.20 -7.54 -4.19
N VAL A 165 21.95 -7.69 -5.28
CA VAL A 165 22.53 -8.98 -5.69
C VAL A 165 23.42 -9.53 -4.57
N ASP A 166 24.34 -8.74 -4.04
CA ASP A 166 25.20 -9.16 -2.92
C ASP A 166 24.40 -9.49 -1.65
N MET A 167 23.31 -8.75 -1.37
CA MET A 167 22.43 -9.03 -0.23
C MET A 167 21.81 -10.42 -0.30
N ILE A 168 21.22 -10.83 -1.44
CA ILE A 168 20.58 -12.14 -1.58
C ILE A 168 21.57 -13.30 -1.53
N HIS A 169 22.81 -13.06 -1.89
CA HIS A 169 23.92 -14.02 -1.77
C HIS A 169 24.61 -14.03 -0.40
N GLY A 170 24.14 -13.21 0.55
CA GLY A 170 24.72 -13.13 1.90
C GLY A 170 26.16 -12.60 1.92
N ASN A 171 26.53 -11.75 0.98
CA ASN A 171 27.90 -11.26 0.76
C ASN A 171 27.97 -9.73 0.74
N ALA A 172 27.14 -9.03 1.53
CA ALA A 172 27.14 -7.58 1.58
C ALA A 172 27.49 -7.04 2.97
N GLU A 173 28.28 -5.96 2.98
CA GLU A 173 28.48 -5.11 4.16
C GLU A 173 28.18 -3.67 3.75
N ILE A 174 27.01 -3.16 4.15
CA ILE A 174 26.48 -1.88 3.72
C ILE A 174 26.38 -0.96 4.93
N GLU A 175 26.95 0.23 4.81
CA GLU A 175 26.87 1.25 5.84
C GLU A 175 25.42 1.66 6.08
N LYS A 176 25.01 1.70 7.35
CA LYS A 176 23.66 2.15 7.73
C LYS A 176 23.51 3.63 7.46
N GLN A 177 22.52 3.98 6.66
CA GLN A 177 22.13 5.35 6.36
C GLN A 177 20.62 5.53 6.58
N PRO A 178 20.16 6.69 7.06
CA PRO A 178 18.73 6.96 7.17
C PRO A 178 18.02 6.73 5.83
N GLY A 179 16.89 6.04 5.84
CA GLY A 179 16.10 5.76 4.65
C GLY A 179 16.58 4.56 3.81
N ASN A 180 17.77 3.98 4.10
CA ASN A 180 18.32 2.89 3.32
C ASN A 180 18.59 1.65 4.18
N ALA A 181 18.33 0.47 3.60
CA ALA A 181 18.68 -0.79 4.23
C ALA A 181 20.22 -0.93 4.33
N GLY A 182 20.71 -1.33 5.51
CA GLY A 182 22.13 -1.47 5.73
C GLY A 182 22.46 -2.40 6.89
N GLY A 183 23.65 -2.98 6.86
CA GLY A 183 24.13 -3.93 7.84
C GLY A 183 25.08 -4.95 7.23
N VAL A 184 25.29 -6.08 7.92
CA VAL A 184 26.09 -7.20 7.45
C VAL A 184 25.15 -8.33 7.06
N TYR A 185 25.17 -8.70 5.78
CA TYR A 185 24.35 -9.74 5.19
C TYR A 185 25.14 -11.04 5.12
N LYS A 186 24.61 -12.13 5.68
CA LYS A 186 25.26 -13.45 5.72
C LYS A 186 24.36 -14.59 5.30
N ALA A 187 23.05 -14.37 5.34
CA ALA A 187 22.08 -15.35 4.89
C ALA A 187 22.06 -15.40 3.37
N ASP A 188 22.39 -16.55 2.80
CA ASP A 188 22.30 -16.80 1.37
C ASP A 188 20.91 -17.35 1.04
N VAL A 189 20.10 -16.52 0.41
CA VAL A 189 18.74 -16.85 -0.05
C VAL A 189 18.64 -16.99 -1.57
N SER A 190 19.78 -16.95 -2.27
CA SER A 190 19.85 -17.02 -3.73
C SER A 190 19.16 -18.27 -4.28
N GLN A 191 19.29 -19.41 -3.59
CA GLN A 191 18.65 -20.67 -3.95
C GLN A 191 17.12 -20.67 -3.87
N TRP A 192 16.49 -19.65 -3.29
CA TRP A 192 15.05 -19.45 -3.21
C TRP A 192 14.58 -18.19 -3.93
N THR A 193 15.49 -17.39 -4.48
CA THR A 193 15.15 -16.20 -5.24
C THR A 193 14.88 -16.58 -6.69
N VAL A 194 13.60 -16.46 -7.10
CA VAL A 194 13.11 -16.95 -8.39
C VAL A 194 13.12 -15.91 -9.50
N GLY A 195 13.32 -14.64 -9.19
CA GLY A 195 13.39 -13.58 -10.21
C GLY A 195 13.63 -12.20 -9.63
N TRP A 196 13.95 -11.27 -10.54
CA TRP A 196 14.08 -9.84 -10.30
C TRP A 196 12.90 -9.09 -10.90
N ILE A 197 12.38 -8.07 -10.20
CA ILE A 197 11.50 -7.06 -10.77
C ILE A 197 12.17 -5.71 -10.57
N LEU A 198 12.63 -5.09 -11.66
CA LEU A 198 13.41 -3.86 -11.66
C LEU A 198 12.51 -2.67 -12.00
N GLY A 199 12.56 -1.62 -11.18
CA GLY A 199 11.85 -0.37 -11.41
C GLY A 199 10.60 -0.19 -10.57
N VAL A 200 9.84 0.82 -10.93
CA VAL A 200 8.65 1.31 -10.21
C VAL A 200 7.44 1.37 -11.16
N GLU A 201 6.33 1.88 -10.70
CA GLU A 201 5.26 2.39 -11.56
C GLU A 201 5.74 3.67 -12.24
N TRP A 202 6.02 3.59 -13.54
CA TRP A 202 6.64 4.70 -14.27
C TRP A 202 5.66 5.86 -14.45
N SER A 203 6.06 7.07 -14.07
CA SER A 203 5.27 8.25 -14.44
C SER A 203 5.43 8.53 -15.94
N ALA A 204 4.34 8.92 -16.60
CA ALA A 204 4.36 9.27 -18.01
C ALA A 204 5.33 10.43 -18.32
N ASP A 205 5.43 11.41 -17.41
CA ASP A 205 6.38 12.54 -17.55
C ASP A 205 7.83 12.08 -17.59
N PHE A 206 8.23 11.11 -16.78
CA PHE A 206 9.59 10.58 -16.75
C PHE A 206 9.92 9.79 -18.02
N VAL A 207 8.99 8.97 -18.49
CA VAL A 207 9.13 8.22 -19.74
C VAL A 207 9.20 9.17 -20.93
N GLN A 208 8.26 10.12 -21.04
CA GLN A 208 8.18 11.09 -22.11
C GLN A 208 9.42 12.00 -22.11
N GLY A 209 9.80 12.53 -20.95
CA GLY A 209 10.96 13.43 -20.82
C GLY A 209 12.25 12.75 -21.26
N THR A 210 12.45 11.49 -20.87
CA THR A 210 13.60 10.69 -21.32
C THR A 210 13.57 10.48 -22.84
N ASN A 211 12.40 10.10 -23.39
CA ASN A 211 12.25 9.84 -24.82
C ASN A 211 12.51 11.09 -25.67
N ASP A 212 12.03 12.25 -25.22
CA ASP A 212 12.19 13.52 -25.92
C ASP A 212 13.65 14.03 -25.85
N ALA A 213 14.29 13.91 -24.68
CA ALA A 213 15.66 14.39 -24.47
C ALA A 213 16.70 13.53 -25.22
N HIS A 214 16.43 12.26 -25.45
CA HIS A 214 17.38 11.28 -25.99
C HIS A 214 16.87 10.56 -27.24
N ALA A 215 16.15 11.25 -28.11
CA ALA A 215 15.49 10.68 -29.30
C ALA A 215 16.41 9.85 -30.23
N ASP A 216 17.73 10.04 -30.15
CA ASP A 216 18.73 9.30 -30.93
C ASP A 216 19.16 7.97 -30.28
N GLN A 217 18.87 7.74 -28.99
CA GLN A 217 19.21 6.52 -28.25
C GLN A 217 18.11 5.46 -28.44
N LYS A 218 18.22 4.69 -29.53
CA LYS A 218 17.17 3.70 -29.90
C LYS A 218 17.65 2.26 -29.89
N SER A 219 18.84 1.99 -29.37
CA SER A 219 19.37 0.62 -29.34
C SER A 219 20.34 0.43 -28.19
N PHE A 220 20.26 -0.75 -27.58
CA PHE A 220 21.20 -1.28 -26.61
C PHE A 220 21.71 -2.63 -27.11
N ALA A 221 22.98 -2.94 -26.88
CA ALA A 221 23.59 -4.23 -27.19
C ALA A 221 24.64 -4.58 -26.13
N GLY A 222 24.21 -5.31 -25.11
CA GLY A 222 25.06 -5.88 -24.06
C GLY A 222 25.45 -7.33 -24.34
N ASP A 223 26.05 -7.96 -23.36
CA ASP A 223 26.41 -9.38 -23.44
C ASP A 223 25.19 -10.29 -23.25
N TYR A 224 24.23 -9.88 -22.39
CA TYR A 224 23.03 -10.64 -22.02
C TYR A 224 21.74 -10.03 -22.57
N VAL A 225 21.69 -8.71 -22.78
CA VAL A 225 20.48 -7.99 -23.16
C VAL A 225 20.72 -7.19 -24.43
N GLN A 226 19.74 -7.16 -25.32
CA GLN A 226 19.70 -6.31 -26.51
C GLN A 226 18.31 -5.73 -26.69
N THR A 227 18.20 -4.68 -27.51
CA THR A 227 16.90 -4.06 -27.84
C THR A 227 16.59 -4.14 -29.32
N VAL A 228 15.28 -4.20 -29.64
CA VAL A 228 14.72 -4.14 -30.99
C VAL A 228 13.59 -3.12 -31.00
N ASP A 229 13.66 -2.13 -31.90
CA ASP A 229 12.65 -1.07 -32.06
C ASP A 229 12.36 -0.25 -30.78
N ALA A 230 13.33 -0.17 -29.86
CA ALA A 230 13.16 0.42 -28.53
C ALA A 230 13.12 1.95 -28.53
N SER A 231 12.38 2.50 -27.59
CA SER A 231 12.44 3.90 -27.18
C SER A 231 13.70 4.17 -26.32
N PRO A 232 14.11 5.43 -26.15
CA PRO A 232 15.22 5.77 -25.25
C PRO A 232 15.01 5.31 -23.82
N PHE A 233 13.79 5.35 -23.31
CA PHE A 233 13.48 4.86 -21.98
C PHE A 233 13.63 3.33 -21.87
N GLU A 234 13.21 2.58 -22.86
CA GLU A 234 13.42 1.13 -22.93
C GLU A 234 14.91 0.78 -23.08
N VAL A 235 15.71 1.62 -23.71
CA VAL A 235 17.19 1.49 -23.72
C VAL A 235 17.77 1.64 -22.32
N PHE A 236 17.28 2.59 -21.52
CA PHE A 236 17.64 2.73 -20.10
C PHE A 236 17.31 1.47 -19.31
N LEU A 237 16.11 0.94 -19.48
CA LEU A 237 15.67 -0.28 -18.80
C LEU A 237 16.48 -1.52 -19.22
N ALA A 238 16.84 -1.62 -20.50
CA ALA A 238 17.71 -2.68 -21.01
C ALA A 238 19.08 -2.64 -20.34
N GLY A 239 19.64 -1.43 -20.13
CA GLY A 239 20.89 -1.24 -19.39
C GLY A 239 20.81 -1.71 -17.94
N ALA A 240 19.69 -1.44 -17.26
CA ALA A 240 19.47 -1.91 -15.89
C ALA A 240 19.38 -3.45 -15.80
N ALA A 241 18.67 -4.07 -16.77
CA ALA A 241 18.59 -5.53 -16.85
C ALA A 241 19.99 -6.16 -17.14
N GLU A 242 20.75 -5.57 -18.06
CA GLU A 242 22.13 -6.00 -18.33
C GLU A 242 22.99 -5.95 -17.08
N GLU A 243 22.92 -4.84 -16.30
CA GLU A 243 23.69 -4.68 -15.06
C GLU A 243 23.34 -5.77 -14.05
N ALA A 244 22.05 -6.07 -13.85
CA ALA A 244 21.62 -7.09 -12.91
C ALA A 244 22.15 -8.48 -13.31
N ILE A 245 22.02 -8.85 -14.58
CA ILE A 245 22.41 -10.17 -15.09
C ILE A 245 23.94 -10.30 -15.12
N SER A 246 24.64 -9.30 -15.67
CA SER A 246 26.10 -9.34 -15.84
C SER A 246 26.82 -9.33 -14.49
N TYR A 247 26.34 -8.52 -13.53
CA TYR A 247 26.90 -8.48 -12.19
C TYR A 247 26.74 -9.83 -11.47
N GLU A 248 25.52 -10.39 -11.45
CA GLU A 248 25.25 -11.66 -10.79
C GLU A 248 26.05 -12.82 -11.45
N MET A 249 26.14 -12.83 -12.78
CA MET A 249 26.97 -13.79 -13.51
C MET A 249 28.45 -13.65 -13.19
N SER A 250 28.98 -12.42 -13.14
CA SER A 250 30.41 -12.19 -12.90
C SER A 250 30.84 -12.54 -11.48
N GLN A 251 29.95 -12.31 -10.48
CA GLN A 251 30.28 -12.52 -9.08
C GLN A 251 29.89 -13.92 -8.58
N TYR A 252 28.76 -14.45 -9.05
CA TYR A 252 28.13 -15.65 -8.48
C TYR A 252 27.84 -16.74 -9.51
N GLN A 253 28.07 -16.50 -10.80
CA GLN A 253 27.81 -17.42 -11.90
C GLN A 253 26.35 -17.94 -11.93
N GLN A 254 25.41 -17.12 -11.47
CA GLN A 254 23.99 -17.41 -11.45
C GLN A 254 23.22 -16.48 -12.38
N GLN A 255 22.11 -16.99 -12.92
CA GLN A 255 21.10 -16.23 -13.63
C GLN A 255 19.71 -16.58 -13.08
N ARG A 256 18.81 -15.63 -13.19
CA ARG A 256 17.38 -15.83 -12.89
C ARG A 256 16.51 -14.99 -13.80
N PRO A 257 15.22 -15.33 -13.97
CA PRO A 257 14.28 -14.52 -14.73
C PRO A 257 14.26 -13.05 -14.28
N VAL A 258 14.17 -12.15 -15.25
CA VAL A 258 14.13 -10.70 -15.00
C VAL A 258 12.85 -10.12 -15.57
N ALA A 259 12.22 -9.22 -14.83
CA ALA A 259 11.16 -8.35 -15.32
C ALA A 259 11.51 -6.89 -15.08
N LEU A 260 10.93 -6.05 -15.89
CA LEU A 260 10.87 -4.61 -15.69
C LEU A 260 9.48 -4.29 -15.17
N SER A 261 9.41 -3.55 -14.06
CA SER A 261 8.12 -3.14 -13.49
C SER A 261 7.34 -2.32 -14.49
N ASN A 262 6.05 -2.51 -14.56
CA ASN A 262 5.14 -1.72 -15.36
C ASN A 262 3.75 -1.68 -14.71
N TRP A 263 2.86 -0.85 -15.21
CA TRP A 263 1.49 -0.73 -14.78
C TRP A 263 0.59 -0.27 -15.91
N CYS A 264 -0.70 -0.14 -15.65
CA CYS A 264 -1.69 0.10 -16.72
C CYS A 264 -1.52 1.45 -17.43
N THR A 265 -0.94 2.47 -16.80
CA THR A 265 -0.83 3.82 -17.40
C THR A 265 0.35 3.99 -18.38
N THR A 266 1.25 3.01 -18.40
CA THR A 266 2.40 2.98 -19.32
C THR A 266 2.52 1.65 -20.04
N ASP A 267 1.43 0.89 -20.14
CA ASP A 267 1.38 -0.37 -20.85
C ASP A 267 1.51 -0.18 -22.39
N PRO A 268 1.70 -1.25 -23.16
CA PRO A 268 1.82 -1.17 -24.62
C PRO A 268 0.48 -1.11 -25.36
N LEU A 269 -0.65 -1.07 -24.66
CA LEU A 269 -1.98 -1.05 -25.25
C LEU A 269 -2.44 0.40 -25.50
N THR A 270 -3.61 0.58 -26.07
CA THR A 270 -4.20 1.90 -26.31
C THR A 270 -5.58 1.95 -25.67
N HIS A 271 -5.82 3.03 -24.93
CA HIS A 271 -7.03 3.24 -24.14
C HIS A 271 -7.79 4.50 -24.60
N PRO A 272 -8.53 4.43 -25.73
CA PRO A 272 -9.08 5.62 -26.39
C PRO A 272 -10.13 6.37 -25.56
N ASN A 273 -10.67 5.73 -24.51
CA ASN A 273 -11.63 6.36 -23.60
C ASN A 273 -11.03 6.73 -22.24
N GLU A 274 -9.68 6.66 -22.11
CA GLU A 274 -9.02 7.18 -20.90
C GLU A 274 -9.19 8.70 -20.83
N PRO A 275 -9.81 9.22 -19.74
CA PRO A 275 -10.08 10.66 -19.62
C PRO A 275 -8.86 11.48 -19.23
N ASP A 276 -7.89 10.90 -18.52
CA ASP A 276 -6.62 11.57 -18.22
C ASP A 276 -5.59 11.25 -19.31
N LYS A 277 -5.23 12.28 -20.07
CA LYS A 277 -4.27 12.13 -21.17
C LYS A 277 -2.89 11.66 -20.73
N MET A 278 -2.53 11.84 -19.47
CA MET A 278 -1.24 11.39 -18.96
C MET A 278 -1.25 9.89 -18.63
N GLU A 279 -2.42 9.30 -18.46
CA GLU A 279 -2.56 7.86 -18.16
C GLU A 279 -2.59 6.94 -19.39
N ASP A 280 -2.54 7.50 -20.60
CA ASP A 280 -2.34 6.79 -21.90
C ASP A 280 -1.42 7.60 -22.83
N ALA A 281 -0.46 8.37 -22.26
CA ALA A 281 0.38 9.27 -23.04
C ALA A 281 1.62 8.59 -23.64
N VAL A 282 2.12 7.56 -23.01
CA VAL A 282 3.37 6.87 -23.36
C VAL A 282 3.23 5.37 -23.17
N SER A 283 4.07 4.62 -23.87
CA SER A 283 4.13 3.17 -23.76
C SER A 283 5.55 2.73 -23.38
N VAL A 284 5.64 1.73 -22.49
CA VAL A 284 6.85 0.98 -22.18
C VAL A 284 6.59 -0.48 -22.54
N ASP A 285 7.12 -0.92 -23.68
CA ASP A 285 6.92 -2.27 -24.18
C ASP A 285 8.13 -3.15 -23.89
N THR A 286 7.98 -4.07 -22.94
CA THR A 286 9.06 -4.99 -22.59
C THR A 286 9.39 -5.99 -23.70
N GLU A 287 8.55 -6.16 -24.73
CA GLU A 287 8.86 -6.96 -25.93
C GLU A 287 10.03 -6.38 -26.75
N HIS A 288 10.31 -5.07 -26.62
CA HIS A 288 11.45 -4.41 -27.24
C HIS A 288 12.79 -4.75 -26.55
N ILE A 289 12.77 -5.38 -25.37
CA ILE A 289 13.94 -5.77 -24.58
C ILE A 289 14.09 -7.29 -24.63
N GLN A 290 15.15 -7.75 -25.26
CA GLN A 290 15.34 -9.16 -25.55
C GLN A 290 16.64 -9.72 -24.97
N GLY A 291 16.61 -10.96 -24.52
CA GLY A 291 17.81 -11.69 -24.13
C GLY A 291 18.65 -12.11 -25.34
N THR A 292 19.96 -12.07 -25.19
CA THR A 292 20.88 -12.75 -26.10
C THR A 292 20.90 -14.26 -25.82
N ASP A 293 21.62 -15.05 -26.63
CA ASP A 293 21.81 -16.49 -26.37
C ASP A 293 22.50 -16.78 -25.03
N ALA A 294 23.21 -15.79 -24.45
CA ALA A 294 23.89 -15.90 -23.17
C ALA A 294 22.92 -15.75 -21.96
N PHE A 295 21.76 -15.13 -22.14
CA PHE A 295 20.74 -15.00 -21.11
C PHE A 295 19.75 -16.17 -21.21
N THR A 296 19.94 -17.19 -20.39
CA THR A 296 19.27 -18.48 -20.51
C THR A 296 17.98 -18.62 -19.69
N THR A 297 17.76 -17.73 -18.72
CA THR A 297 16.59 -17.80 -17.84
C THR A 297 15.39 -17.01 -18.32
N GLY A 298 15.58 -16.01 -19.18
CA GLY A 298 14.56 -15.28 -19.91
C GLY A 298 13.90 -14.14 -19.14
N PHE A 299 13.15 -13.33 -19.89
CA PHE A 299 12.35 -12.22 -19.37
C PHE A 299 10.89 -12.66 -19.12
N PHE A 300 10.24 -11.99 -18.19
CA PHE A 300 8.78 -12.03 -18.00
C PHE A 300 8.25 -10.59 -17.84
N ALA A 301 6.98 -10.38 -18.19
CA ALA A 301 6.31 -9.11 -18.05
C ALA A 301 5.67 -8.99 -16.67
N SER A 302 5.86 -7.86 -15.99
CA SER A 302 5.38 -7.61 -14.64
C SER A 302 4.49 -6.38 -14.62
N TYR A 303 3.22 -6.53 -14.21
CA TYR A 303 2.25 -5.46 -14.20
C TYR A 303 1.54 -5.35 -12.86
N HIS A 304 1.30 -4.09 -12.41
CA HIS A 304 0.35 -3.78 -11.36
C HIS A 304 -1.00 -3.51 -12.01
N VAL A 305 -2.04 -4.28 -11.65
CA VAL A 305 -3.37 -4.18 -12.26
C VAL A 305 -4.44 -4.28 -11.18
N TYR A 306 -5.13 -3.17 -10.96
CA TYR A 306 -6.24 -3.07 -10.02
C TYR A 306 -7.57 -2.99 -10.77
N PRO A 307 -8.68 -3.56 -10.23
CA PRO A 307 -9.93 -3.65 -10.98
C PRO A 307 -10.71 -2.34 -11.11
N TYR A 308 -10.32 -1.30 -10.38
CA TYR A 308 -11.03 -0.02 -10.26
C TYR A 308 -10.23 1.18 -10.78
N TYR A 309 -9.00 1.01 -11.21
CA TYR A 309 -8.11 2.06 -11.70
C TYR A 309 -7.07 1.46 -12.68
N PRO A 310 -6.70 2.14 -13.78
CA PRO A 310 -7.17 3.46 -14.27
C PRO A 310 -8.61 3.51 -14.76
N ASP A 311 -9.07 4.71 -15.11
CA ASP A 311 -10.47 4.96 -15.48
C ASP A 311 -10.91 4.24 -16.77
N PHE A 312 -10.01 3.95 -17.72
CA PHE A 312 -10.32 3.19 -18.92
C PHE A 312 -10.90 1.79 -18.62
N LEU A 313 -10.52 1.16 -17.50
CA LEU A 313 -11.12 -0.11 -17.06
C LEU A 313 -12.62 -0.01 -16.80
N SER A 314 -13.11 1.18 -16.48
CA SER A 314 -14.53 1.45 -16.30
C SER A 314 -15.21 1.92 -17.57
N TYR A 315 -14.49 2.60 -18.49
CA TYR A 315 -15.11 3.41 -19.54
C TYR A 315 -14.75 3.02 -20.97
N ASP A 316 -13.69 2.26 -21.23
CA ASP A 316 -13.42 1.74 -22.58
C ASP A 316 -14.52 0.79 -23.03
N THR A 317 -15.13 1.11 -24.17
CA THR A 317 -16.29 0.36 -24.68
C THR A 317 -15.96 -1.09 -25.01
N LYS A 318 -14.71 -1.39 -25.41
CA LYS A 318 -14.23 -2.74 -25.68
C LYS A 318 -14.24 -3.62 -24.41
N TYR A 319 -13.86 -3.07 -23.26
CA TYR A 319 -13.82 -3.80 -21.99
C TYR A 319 -15.19 -3.90 -21.33
N GLN A 320 -15.99 -2.82 -21.41
CA GLN A 320 -17.38 -2.84 -20.90
C GLN A 320 -18.24 -3.91 -21.58
N ALA A 321 -18.06 -4.11 -22.88
CA ALA A 321 -18.85 -5.06 -23.67
C ALA A 321 -18.73 -6.51 -23.17
N GLU A 322 -17.62 -6.87 -22.54
CA GLU A 322 -17.36 -8.21 -22.02
C GLU A 322 -18.00 -8.44 -20.63
N GLY A 323 -18.46 -7.38 -19.94
CA GLY A 323 -19.08 -7.45 -18.61
C GLY A 323 -18.11 -7.76 -17.46
N ASN A 324 -16.85 -8.03 -17.76
CA ASN A 324 -15.73 -8.16 -16.83
C ASN A 324 -14.50 -7.45 -17.41
N PRO A 325 -14.39 -6.13 -17.21
CA PRO A 325 -13.33 -5.31 -17.77
C PRO A 325 -11.92 -5.77 -17.37
N TYR A 326 -11.75 -6.20 -16.13
CA TYR A 326 -10.47 -6.68 -15.60
C TYR A 326 -9.97 -7.91 -16.37
N LEU A 327 -10.82 -8.90 -16.56
CA LEU A 327 -10.48 -10.11 -17.34
C LEU A 327 -10.19 -9.75 -18.80
N ALA A 328 -11.02 -8.91 -19.43
CA ALA A 328 -10.87 -8.52 -20.82
C ALA A 328 -9.55 -7.79 -21.07
N TYR A 329 -9.19 -6.84 -20.19
CA TYR A 329 -7.91 -6.15 -20.22
C TYR A 329 -6.72 -7.10 -20.08
N LEU A 330 -6.75 -8.00 -19.08
CA LEU A 330 -5.67 -8.97 -18.88
C LEU A 330 -5.51 -9.94 -20.07
N GLN A 331 -6.59 -10.32 -20.73
CA GLN A 331 -6.53 -11.14 -21.94
C GLN A 331 -5.87 -10.41 -23.09
N GLU A 332 -6.18 -9.12 -23.30
CA GLU A 332 -5.54 -8.29 -24.31
C GLU A 332 -4.06 -8.12 -23.99
N LEU A 333 -3.72 -7.76 -22.76
CA LEU A 333 -2.34 -7.60 -22.31
C LEU A 333 -1.52 -8.87 -22.45
N ASN A 334 -2.05 -10.01 -21.98
CA ASN A 334 -1.37 -11.30 -22.13
C ASN A 334 -1.24 -11.73 -23.60
N SER A 335 -2.17 -11.33 -24.48
CA SER A 335 -2.08 -11.64 -25.92
C SER A 335 -0.99 -10.81 -26.61
N HIS A 336 -0.72 -9.60 -26.15
CA HIS A 336 0.34 -8.74 -26.66
C HIS A 336 1.73 -9.35 -26.41
N HIS A 337 1.98 -9.85 -25.21
CA HIS A 337 3.29 -10.40 -24.84
C HIS A 337 3.56 -11.79 -25.41
N SER A 338 4.80 -12.03 -25.80
CA SER A 338 5.34 -13.36 -26.16
C SER A 338 5.91 -14.12 -24.95
N MET A 339 6.20 -13.40 -23.86
CA MET A 339 6.72 -13.91 -22.59
C MET A 339 5.61 -14.09 -21.54
N PRO A 340 5.89 -14.76 -20.38
CA PRO A 340 4.90 -14.87 -19.30
C PRO A 340 4.53 -13.51 -18.74
N VAL A 341 3.24 -13.28 -18.49
CA VAL A 341 2.75 -12.10 -17.77
C VAL A 341 2.47 -12.49 -16.32
N ILE A 342 3.02 -11.74 -15.36
CA ILE A 342 2.71 -11.85 -13.95
C ILE A 342 2.04 -10.54 -13.51
N VAL A 343 0.83 -10.66 -12.95
CA VAL A 343 0.18 -9.54 -12.25
C VAL A 343 0.84 -9.44 -10.87
N SER A 344 1.90 -8.65 -10.79
CA SER A 344 2.73 -8.53 -9.58
C SER A 344 2.09 -7.69 -8.48
N GLU A 345 0.98 -7.01 -8.78
CA GLU A 345 0.05 -6.47 -7.79
C GLU A 345 -1.39 -6.56 -8.27
N TYR A 346 -2.25 -7.07 -7.38
CA TYR A 346 -3.70 -6.92 -7.42
C TYR A 346 -4.22 -6.89 -5.97
N GLY A 347 -5.24 -6.11 -5.69
CA GLY A 347 -5.67 -5.94 -4.32
C GLY A 347 -7.02 -5.21 -4.17
N ILE A 348 -7.62 -5.39 -2.99
CA ILE A 348 -8.84 -4.71 -2.55
C ILE A 348 -8.63 -4.31 -1.09
N PRO A 349 -8.70 -3.02 -0.75
CA PRO A 349 -8.57 -2.58 0.65
C PRO A 349 -9.90 -2.68 1.40
N THR A 350 -9.80 -2.84 2.73
CA THR A 350 -10.96 -2.95 3.65
C THR A 350 -11.29 -1.64 4.34
N SER A 351 -10.89 -0.52 3.77
CA SER A 351 -11.14 0.80 4.34
C SER A 351 -12.64 1.13 4.42
N ARG A 352 -12.97 1.99 5.36
CA ARG A 352 -14.29 2.61 5.47
C ARG A 352 -14.50 3.68 4.38
N GLY A 353 -13.46 4.44 4.05
CA GLY A 353 -13.42 5.33 2.89
C GLY A 353 -13.23 4.58 1.58
N SER A 354 -13.38 5.28 0.46
CA SER A 354 -13.09 4.75 -0.88
C SER A 354 -12.55 5.86 -1.78
N ALA A 355 -11.67 5.50 -2.72
CA ALA A 355 -11.05 6.45 -3.63
C ALA A 355 -11.39 6.23 -5.11
N HIS A 356 -11.65 5.00 -5.52
CA HIS A 356 -12.00 4.63 -6.90
C HIS A 356 -13.04 3.51 -6.90
N ARG A 357 -13.84 3.43 -7.98
CA ARG A 357 -14.80 2.35 -8.16
C ARG A 357 -14.96 2.01 -9.64
N ASN A 358 -14.93 0.74 -9.95
CA ASN A 358 -15.28 0.28 -11.30
C ASN A 358 -16.78 0.41 -11.54
N ALA A 359 -17.16 1.16 -12.56
CA ALA A 359 -18.55 1.44 -12.90
C ALA A 359 -19.32 0.21 -13.40
N VAL A 360 -18.63 -0.84 -13.89
CA VAL A 360 -19.24 -2.06 -14.42
C VAL A 360 -19.43 -3.11 -13.33
N THR A 361 -18.34 -3.41 -12.58
CA THR A 361 -18.32 -4.50 -11.59
C THR A 361 -18.74 -4.06 -10.19
N GLY A 362 -18.60 -2.77 -9.89
CA GLY A 362 -18.80 -2.22 -8.55
C GLY A 362 -17.65 -2.49 -7.58
N MET A 363 -16.59 -3.19 -8.00
CA MET A 363 -15.37 -3.34 -7.19
C MET A 363 -14.76 -1.96 -6.95
N SER A 364 -14.30 -1.71 -5.72
CA SER A 364 -13.84 -0.39 -5.32
C SER A 364 -12.56 -0.45 -4.49
N GLN A 365 -11.82 0.63 -4.53
CA GLN A 365 -10.70 0.86 -3.62
C GLN A 365 -11.24 1.34 -2.27
N GLY A 366 -11.78 0.41 -1.48
CA GLY A 366 -12.40 0.64 -0.19
C GLY A 366 -13.86 0.24 -0.13
N GLN A 367 -14.53 0.49 1.00
CA GLN A 367 -15.92 0.10 1.26
C GLN A 367 -16.17 -1.42 1.14
N ALA A 368 -15.14 -2.23 1.34
CA ALA A 368 -15.23 -3.69 1.35
C ALA A 368 -15.04 -4.23 2.77
N SER A 369 -15.94 -5.08 3.24
CA SER A 369 -15.69 -5.84 4.46
C SER A 369 -14.54 -6.83 4.26
N GLU A 370 -13.94 -7.32 5.35
CA GLU A 370 -12.88 -8.33 5.27
C GLU A 370 -13.33 -9.60 4.52
N ALA A 371 -14.59 -10.00 4.70
CA ALA A 371 -15.17 -11.13 3.98
C ALA A 371 -15.28 -10.84 2.48
N GLN A 372 -15.69 -9.64 2.11
CA GLN A 372 -15.81 -9.19 0.72
C GLN A 372 -14.44 -9.05 0.06
N GLN A 373 -13.43 -8.52 0.78
CA GLN A 373 -12.04 -8.52 0.33
C GLN A 373 -11.59 -9.93 -0.07
N GLY A 374 -11.82 -10.92 0.79
CA GLY A 374 -11.43 -12.30 0.50
C GLY A 374 -12.12 -12.86 -0.75
N GLN A 375 -13.42 -12.59 -0.91
CA GLN A 375 -14.18 -13.04 -2.07
C GLN A 375 -13.70 -12.37 -3.37
N TRP A 376 -13.53 -11.05 -3.38
CA TRP A 376 -13.07 -10.33 -4.56
C TRP A 376 -11.63 -10.70 -4.94
N LEU A 377 -10.74 -10.92 -3.97
CA LEU A 377 -9.39 -11.41 -4.25
C LEU A 377 -9.38 -12.79 -4.91
N ILE A 378 -10.31 -13.69 -4.57
CA ILE A 378 -10.50 -14.97 -5.27
C ILE A 378 -10.95 -14.74 -6.71
N GLU A 379 -11.93 -13.87 -6.93
CA GLU A 379 -12.44 -13.55 -8.27
C GLU A 379 -11.33 -13.00 -9.16
N LEU A 380 -10.54 -12.04 -8.66
CA LEU A 380 -9.38 -11.47 -9.37
C LEU A 380 -8.33 -12.54 -9.68
N ASN A 381 -7.98 -13.42 -8.72
CA ASN A 381 -7.02 -14.50 -8.96
C ASN A 381 -7.52 -15.48 -10.03
N GLN A 382 -8.82 -15.78 -10.04
CA GLN A 382 -9.42 -16.62 -11.08
C GLN A 382 -9.37 -15.93 -12.46
N ASP A 383 -9.58 -14.64 -12.53
CA ASP A 383 -9.52 -13.87 -13.78
C ASP A 383 -8.09 -13.77 -14.31
N ILE A 384 -7.09 -13.56 -13.45
CA ILE A 384 -5.66 -13.63 -13.81
C ILE A 384 -5.32 -15.00 -14.42
N ARG A 385 -5.81 -16.09 -13.82
CA ARG A 385 -5.63 -17.45 -14.37
C ARG A 385 -6.34 -17.65 -15.70
N LYS A 386 -7.61 -17.20 -15.81
CA LYS A 386 -8.40 -17.32 -17.06
C LYS A 386 -7.80 -16.51 -18.21
N ALA A 387 -7.17 -15.37 -17.90
CA ALA A 387 -6.45 -14.56 -18.87
C ALA A 387 -5.19 -15.25 -19.42
N GLY A 388 -4.74 -16.35 -18.80
CA GLY A 388 -3.53 -17.07 -19.18
C GLY A 388 -2.24 -16.47 -18.62
N CYS A 389 -2.32 -15.58 -17.63
CA CYS A 389 -1.15 -15.06 -16.93
C CYS A 389 -0.44 -16.15 -16.14
N ALA A 390 0.86 -15.99 -15.89
CA ALA A 390 1.70 -16.97 -15.22
C ALA A 390 1.73 -16.82 -13.69
N GLY A 391 1.14 -15.76 -13.15
CA GLY A 391 1.09 -15.53 -11.70
C GLY A 391 0.28 -14.31 -11.31
N GLY A 392 -0.07 -14.25 -10.01
CA GLY A 392 -0.71 -13.10 -9.40
C GLY A 392 -0.26 -12.94 -7.94
N PHE A 393 0.15 -11.72 -7.56
CA PHE A 393 0.65 -11.40 -6.23
C PHE A 393 -0.29 -10.42 -5.54
N ILE A 394 -0.84 -10.84 -4.41
CA ILE A 394 -1.78 -10.03 -3.62
C ILE A 394 -1.05 -8.82 -3.03
N PHE A 395 -1.57 -7.64 -3.23
CA PHE A 395 -1.22 -6.43 -2.51
C PHE A 395 -2.26 -6.22 -1.40
N ALA A 396 -1.91 -6.40 -0.08
CA ALA A 396 -0.60 -6.72 0.44
C ALA A 396 -0.70 -7.69 1.63
N TRP A 397 0.45 -8.08 2.21
CA TRP A 397 0.46 -8.91 3.41
C TRP A 397 -0.11 -8.19 4.62
N GLN A 398 0.42 -6.99 4.93
CA GLN A 398 0.01 -6.20 6.09
C GLN A 398 -0.54 -4.83 5.72
N ASP A 399 -1.38 -4.29 6.59
CA ASP A 399 -1.79 -2.89 6.56
C ASP A 399 -0.59 -1.97 6.80
N GLU A 400 -0.56 -0.82 6.12
CA GLU A 400 0.56 0.12 6.16
C GLU A 400 0.09 1.53 6.51
N TRP A 401 0.07 1.89 7.78
CA TRP A 401 -0.46 3.16 8.30
C TRP A 401 0.23 4.43 7.79
N PHE A 402 1.43 4.34 7.22
CA PHE A 402 2.14 5.50 6.66
C PHE A 402 1.59 5.95 5.30
N LYS A 403 0.85 5.10 4.62
CA LYS A 403 0.35 5.35 3.27
C LYS A 403 -0.69 6.46 3.24
N ARG A 404 -0.97 6.96 2.05
CA ARG A 404 -1.90 8.06 1.81
C ARG A 404 -2.75 7.79 0.59
N THR A 405 -3.96 8.33 0.60
CA THR A 405 -4.86 8.29 -0.54
C THR A 405 -5.13 9.71 -1.04
N TRP A 406 -5.23 9.90 -2.33
CA TRP A 406 -5.36 11.23 -2.95
C TRP A 406 -6.52 12.08 -2.40
N ASN A 407 -7.63 11.46 -1.99
CA ASN A 407 -8.83 12.14 -1.52
C ASN A 407 -8.87 12.36 0.01
N SER A 408 -7.89 11.87 0.75
CA SER A 408 -7.77 12.05 2.21
C SER A 408 -6.48 12.74 2.64
N MET A 409 -5.42 12.66 1.84
CA MET A 409 -4.06 13.04 2.24
C MET A 409 -3.88 14.50 2.67
N ASP A 410 -4.71 15.41 2.16
CA ASP A 410 -4.66 16.84 2.52
C ASP A 410 -5.27 17.12 3.90
N TYR A 411 -5.99 16.15 4.46
CA TYR A 411 -6.63 16.22 5.78
C TYR A 411 -5.81 15.54 6.88
N GLU A 412 -4.60 15.09 6.56
CA GLU A 412 -3.67 14.39 7.46
C GLU A 412 -2.40 15.19 7.69
N ALA A 413 -1.77 15.05 8.87
CA ALA A 413 -0.42 15.55 9.12
C ALA A 413 0.61 14.60 8.47
N PRO A 414 1.35 15.02 7.42
CA PRO A 414 2.12 14.09 6.58
C PRO A 414 3.21 13.31 7.33
N ASP A 415 3.81 13.92 8.35
CA ASP A 415 4.88 13.38 9.20
C ASP A 415 4.36 12.56 10.39
N ARG A 416 3.04 12.43 10.54
CA ARG A 416 2.40 11.75 11.67
C ARG A 416 1.56 10.53 11.27
N ARG A 417 1.42 10.21 9.98
CA ARG A 417 0.59 9.10 9.49
C ARG A 417 0.87 7.75 10.16
N PRO A 418 2.11 7.28 10.36
CA PRO A 418 2.35 5.96 10.95
C PRO A 418 1.87 5.81 12.41
N PHE A 419 1.50 6.90 13.08
CA PHE A 419 1.24 6.91 14.52
C PHE A 419 -0.24 6.73 14.89
N TRP A 420 -1.14 6.67 13.91
CA TRP A 420 -2.56 6.40 14.09
C TRP A 420 -3.14 5.72 12.85
N TYR A 421 -4.26 5.03 13.00
CA TYR A 421 -4.88 4.29 11.91
C TYR A 421 -5.98 5.10 11.25
N ASN A 422 -5.76 5.54 10.02
CA ASN A 422 -6.78 6.22 9.25
C ASN A 422 -7.61 5.22 8.42
N VAL A 423 -8.67 4.70 9.02
CA VAL A 423 -9.56 3.74 8.34
C VAL A 423 -10.36 4.33 7.16
N GLU A 424 -10.31 5.66 6.97
CA GLU A 424 -10.89 6.33 5.79
C GLU A 424 -9.91 6.31 4.59
N SER A 425 -8.61 6.03 4.82
CA SER A 425 -7.59 5.96 3.78
C SER A 425 -7.49 4.54 3.21
N PRO A 426 -7.94 4.28 1.97
CA PRO A 426 -7.84 2.97 1.34
C PRO A 426 -6.42 2.40 1.32
N GLU A 427 -5.42 3.22 1.04
CA GLU A 427 -4.04 2.79 0.93
C GLU A 427 -3.48 2.17 2.21
N GLU A 428 -4.00 2.52 3.38
CA GLU A 428 -3.58 1.93 4.65
C GLU A 428 -4.13 0.52 4.89
N CYS A 429 -5.18 0.09 4.15
CA CYS A 429 -6.06 -1.01 4.53
C CYS A 429 -5.97 -2.26 3.62
N PHE A 430 -4.96 -2.38 2.77
CA PHE A 430 -4.83 -3.48 1.81
C PHE A 430 -4.45 -4.83 2.43
N GLY A 431 -3.88 -4.84 3.63
CA GLY A 431 -3.34 -6.04 4.26
C GLY A 431 -4.34 -7.17 4.43
N LEU A 432 -3.82 -8.40 4.43
CA LEU A 432 -4.49 -9.60 4.96
C LEU A 432 -4.27 -9.73 6.47
N LEU A 433 -3.25 -9.06 6.98
CA LEU A 433 -2.93 -8.83 8.37
C LEU A 433 -3.20 -7.37 8.70
N THR A 434 -4.03 -7.11 9.73
CA THR A 434 -4.25 -5.77 10.25
C THR A 434 -3.52 -5.55 11.58
N PHE A 435 -3.27 -4.29 11.90
CA PHE A 435 -2.78 -3.87 13.22
C PHE A 435 -3.91 -3.14 13.93
N GLU A 436 -4.46 -3.76 14.96
CA GLU A 436 -5.49 -3.15 15.78
C GLU A 436 -4.89 -2.34 16.92
N ALA A 437 -5.50 -1.19 17.22
CA ALA A 437 -5.07 -0.35 18.34
C ALA A 437 -5.23 -1.09 19.68
N GLY A 438 -4.22 -0.93 20.58
CA GLY A 438 -4.15 -1.61 21.87
C GLY A 438 -3.14 -2.77 21.87
N LYS A 439 -2.46 -2.98 23.01
CA LYS A 439 -1.36 -3.96 23.12
C LYS A 439 -1.79 -5.43 22.98
N LYS A 440 -3.05 -5.74 23.24
CA LYS A 440 -3.57 -7.14 23.22
C LYS A 440 -5.00 -7.21 22.72
N LYS A 441 -5.74 -6.13 22.78
CA LYS A 441 -7.11 -5.97 22.32
C LYS A 441 -7.40 -4.48 22.14
N THR A 442 -8.41 -4.17 21.37
CA THR A 442 -8.95 -2.82 21.19
C THR A 442 -9.53 -2.25 22.48
N ALA A 443 -9.67 -0.94 22.55
CA ALA A 443 -10.28 -0.27 23.70
C ALA A 443 -11.73 -0.68 23.89
N VAL A 444 -12.46 -0.89 22.80
CA VAL A 444 -13.86 -1.33 22.74
C VAL A 444 -14.06 -2.22 21.52
N THR A 445 -14.88 -3.25 21.69
CA THR A 445 -15.43 -4.05 20.58
C THR A 445 -16.89 -3.64 20.41
N VAL A 446 -17.25 -3.02 19.31
CA VAL A 446 -18.61 -2.53 19.06
C VAL A 446 -19.52 -3.71 18.70
N ASP A 447 -20.14 -4.32 19.71
CA ASP A 447 -21.02 -5.50 19.60
C ASP A 447 -22.37 -5.31 20.30
N GLY A 448 -22.60 -4.13 20.89
CA GLY A 448 -23.80 -3.80 21.67
C GLY A 448 -23.74 -4.32 23.12
N ASN A 449 -22.55 -4.72 23.61
CA ASN A 449 -22.36 -5.22 24.98
C ASN A 449 -21.40 -4.31 25.75
N ALA A 450 -21.90 -3.63 26.78
CA ALA A 450 -21.14 -2.69 27.59
C ALA A 450 -20.09 -3.35 28.53
N GLY A 451 -19.67 -4.59 28.28
CA GLY A 451 -18.76 -5.35 29.18
C GLY A 451 -17.37 -4.77 29.35
N GLU A 452 -16.85 -4.03 28.38
CA GLU A 452 -15.54 -3.36 28.42
C GLU A 452 -15.58 -2.00 29.13
N TRP A 453 -16.79 -1.46 29.36
CA TRP A 453 -16.97 -0.15 29.93
C TRP A 453 -17.02 -0.18 31.46
N SER A 454 -16.60 0.90 32.06
CA SER A 454 -16.58 1.08 33.51
C SER A 454 -17.18 2.42 33.91
N LYS A 455 -17.50 2.57 35.19
CA LYS A 455 -18.00 3.84 35.74
C LYS A 455 -17.02 5.01 35.59
N ASN A 456 -15.74 4.74 35.38
CA ASN A 456 -14.73 5.80 35.19
C ASN A 456 -14.77 6.38 33.77
N ASP A 457 -15.40 5.68 32.85
CA ASP A 457 -15.53 6.10 31.47
C ASP A 457 -16.75 7.02 31.25
N LEU A 458 -17.63 7.14 32.26
CA LEU A 458 -18.80 8.02 32.24
C LEU A 458 -18.35 9.48 32.14
N LEU A 459 -18.69 10.12 31.03
CA LEU A 459 -18.40 11.53 30.79
C LEU A 459 -19.53 12.45 31.33
N THR A 460 -20.80 12.12 31.02
CA THR A 460 -21.95 12.94 31.41
C THR A 460 -23.24 12.11 31.52
N GLU A 461 -24.17 12.63 32.30
CA GLU A 461 -25.55 12.11 32.41
C GLU A 461 -26.51 13.27 32.34
N GLN A 462 -27.48 13.19 31.43
CA GLN A 462 -28.51 14.23 31.23
C GLN A 462 -29.82 13.60 30.75
N ASP A 463 -30.97 14.01 31.34
CA ASP A 463 -32.33 13.59 30.94
C ASP A 463 -32.52 12.06 30.87
N GLY A 464 -31.88 11.30 31.81
CA GLY A 464 -31.96 9.84 31.86
C GLY A 464 -31.10 9.13 30.81
N LEU A 465 -30.24 9.87 30.10
CA LEU A 465 -29.24 9.35 29.18
C LEU A 465 -27.85 9.43 29.81
N ARG A 466 -27.02 8.42 29.61
CA ARG A 466 -25.62 8.36 30.04
C ARG A 466 -24.73 8.22 28.82
N LEU A 467 -23.65 9.01 28.78
CA LEU A 467 -22.65 8.98 27.74
C LEU A 467 -21.28 8.66 28.38
N SER A 468 -20.72 7.51 28.01
CA SER A 468 -19.35 7.14 28.36
C SER A 468 -18.47 7.23 27.12
N VAL A 469 -17.18 7.57 27.28
CA VAL A 469 -16.25 7.82 26.17
C VAL A 469 -14.92 7.12 26.41
N LYS A 470 -14.37 6.51 25.36
CA LYS A 470 -13.01 5.99 25.26
C LYS A 470 -12.39 6.38 23.94
N SER A 471 -11.10 6.20 23.80
CA SER A 471 -10.40 6.34 22.52
C SER A 471 -9.17 5.45 22.43
N ASP A 472 -8.70 5.21 21.23
CA ASP A 472 -7.41 4.59 20.92
C ASP A 472 -6.80 5.21 19.64
N ALA A 473 -5.83 4.55 19.05
CA ALA A 473 -5.15 5.08 17.86
C ALA A 473 -5.99 5.03 16.57
N ALA A 474 -7.18 4.42 16.59
CA ALA A 474 -8.06 4.30 15.41
C ALA A 474 -9.36 5.08 15.56
N TYR A 475 -9.95 5.12 16.76
CA TYR A 475 -11.32 5.60 16.95
C TYR A 475 -11.53 6.38 18.25
N LEU A 476 -12.54 7.24 18.22
CA LEU A 476 -13.27 7.69 19.39
C LEU A 476 -14.49 6.77 19.58
N TYR A 477 -14.64 6.19 20.78
CA TYR A 477 -15.72 5.26 21.13
C TYR A 477 -16.72 5.91 22.07
N LEU A 478 -17.99 5.67 21.84
CA LEU A 478 -19.10 6.14 22.66
C LEU A 478 -19.94 4.96 23.13
N LEU A 479 -20.26 4.92 24.43
CA LEU A 479 -21.33 4.08 24.97
C LEU A 479 -22.48 5.00 25.39
N ILE A 480 -23.66 4.73 24.83
CA ILE A 480 -24.88 5.44 25.15
C ILE A 480 -25.85 4.48 25.82
N GLU A 481 -26.32 4.86 27.00
CA GLU A 481 -27.33 4.10 27.77
C GLU A 481 -28.50 5.04 28.11
N GLY A 482 -29.72 4.55 28.01
CA GLY A 482 -30.92 5.32 28.38
C GLY A 482 -31.93 4.47 29.13
N ASP A 483 -32.52 5.02 30.20
CA ASP A 483 -33.47 4.28 31.04
C ASP A 483 -34.78 3.96 30.29
N ASP A 484 -35.27 4.92 29.46
CA ASP A 484 -36.47 4.81 28.64
C ASP A 484 -36.17 5.14 27.17
N TYR A 485 -35.10 4.57 26.60
CA TYR A 485 -34.66 4.78 25.24
C TYR A 485 -35.06 3.61 24.34
N ASP A 486 -35.78 3.92 23.26
CA ASP A 486 -36.06 2.99 22.16
C ASP A 486 -35.24 3.38 20.94
N PHE A 487 -34.18 2.60 20.67
CA PHE A 487 -33.27 2.84 19.53
C PHE A 487 -33.97 2.95 18.18
N ALA A 488 -35.08 2.22 17.97
CA ALA A 488 -35.80 2.22 16.70
C ALA A 488 -36.73 3.42 16.52
N ALA A 489 -37.15 4.05 17.62
CA ALA A 489 -38.17 5.10 17.60
C ALA A 489 -37.63 6.49 17.97
N ASP A 490 -36.71 6.55 18.90
CA ASP A 490 -36.19 7.81 19.43
C ASP A 490 -35.05 8.36 18.58
N THR A 491 -34.90 9.68 18.55
CA THR A 491 -33.73 10.35 17.96
C THR A 491 -32.88 10.94 19.05
N LEU A 492 -31.59 10.58 19.07
CA LEU A 492 -30.57 11.17 19.96
C LEU A 492 -29.64 12.06 19.17
N TYR A 493 -29.19 13.14 19.82
CA TYR A 493 -28.14 14.03 19.36
C TYR A 493 -26.95 13.96 20.30
N VAL A 494 -25.74 13.77 19.72
CA VAL A 494 -24.47 13.92 20.40
C VAL A 494 -23.72 15.03 19.66
N PRO A 495 -23.78 16.30 20.12
CA PRO A 495 -22.97 17.37 19.58
C PRO A 495 -21.49 17.14 20.00
N LEU A 496 -20.55 17.39 19.07
CA LEU A 496 -19.10 17.28 19.31
C LEU A 496 -18.43 18.57 18.85
N SER A 497 -17.56 19.14 19.71
CA SER A 497 -16.72 20.29 19.41
C SER A 497 -15.25 19.87 19.46
N VAL A 498 -14.53 20.13 18.40
CA VAL A 498 -13.09 19.80 18.26
C VAL A 498 -12.22 21.04 18.13
N LEU A 499 -12.77 22.15 17.65
CA LEU A 499 -12.06 23.41 17.47
C LEU A 499 -12.74 24.55 18.25
N GLU A 500 -12.02 25.15 19.18
CA GLU A 500 -12.52 26.21 20.04
C GLU A 500 -12.96 27.45 19.25
N GLY A 501 -14.08 28.04 19.65
CA GLY A 501 -14.58 29.34 19.14
C GLY A 501 -15.31 29.28 17.79
N GLN A 502 -15.72 28.08 17.34
CA GLN A 502 -16.59 27.89 16.19
C GLN A 502 -17.68 26.84 16.46
N GLY A 503 -18.36 26.37 15.41
CA GLY A 503 -19.41 25.38 15.50
C GLY A 503 -20.79 25.97 15.75
N ASN A 504 -21.81 25.13 15.61
CA ASN A 504 -23.22 25.50 15.78
C ASN A 504 -23.67 25.29 17.21
N THR A 505 -24.30 26.30 17.83
CA THR A 505 -24.88 26.23 19.19
C THR A 505 -26.33 25.72 19.18
N ARG A 506 -26.89 25.36 18.02
CA ARG A 506 -28.28 24.90 17.86
C ARG A 506 -28.45 24.03 16.63
N TYR A 507 -29.44 23.13 16.69
CA TYR A 507 -29.90 22.36 15.54
C TYR A 507 -31.36 21.96 15.75
N GLN A 508 -32.26 22.22 14.77
CA GLN A 508 -33.67 21.84 14.75
C GLN A 508 -34.46 22.15 16.07
N GLY A 509 -34.07 23.24 16.74
CA GLY A 509 -34.70 23.65 17.99
C GLY A 509 -34.01 23.18 19.26
N GLN A 510 -33.09 22.22 19.17
CA GLN A 510 -32.22 21.83 20.27
C GLN A 510 -31.08 22.86 20.43
N GLN A 511 -30.71 23.17 21.68
CA GLN A 511 -29.60 24.07 22.04
C GLN A 511 -28.41 23.24 22.54
N PHE A 512 -27.18 23.70 22.26
CA PHE A 512 -25.95 23.13 22.77
C PHE A 512 -25.26 24.19 23.65
N ALA A 513 -24.60 23.73 24.71
CA ALA A 513 -23.89 24.63 25.63
C ALA A 513 -22.65 25.27 25.01
N ASP A 514 -22.06 24.62 24.01
CA ASP A 514 -20.92 25.09 23.21
C ASP A 514 -21.19 24.93 21.73
N GLY A 515 -20.30 25.46 20.87
CA GLY A 515 -20.37 25.29 19.42
C GLY A 515 -20.01 23.86 19.01
N ALA A 516 -20.91 23.16 18.33
CA ALA A 516 -20.67 21.83 17.80
C ALA A 516 -20.18 21.90 16.34
N ASP A 517 -18.97 21.38 16.10
CA ASP A 517 -18.41 21.21 14.76
C ASP A 517 -19.03 19.99 14.06
N PHE A 518 -19.39 18.97 14.85
CA PHE A 518 -20.04 17.75 14.37
C PHE A 518 -21.27 17.44 15.22
N LEU A 519 -22.19 16.72 14.60
CA LEU A 519 -23.42 16.26 15.25
C LEU A 519 -23.67 14.78 14.90
N LEU A 520 -23.47 13.89 15.86
CA LEU A 520 -23.91 12.50 15.71
C LEU A 520 -25.44 12.47 15.96
N ARG A 521 -26.17 12.07 14.93
CA ARG A 521 -27.60 11.79 14.98
C ARG A 521 -27.82 10.29 14.96
N LEU A 522 -28.36 9.74 16.03
CA LEU A 522 -28.72 8.33 16.12
C LEU A 522 -30.25 8.19 15.99
N HIS A 523 -30.71 7.44 14.98
CA HIS A 523 -32.11 7.15 14.71
C HIS A 523 -32.26 5.80 14.01
N GLY A 524 -32.29 4.72 14.77
CA GLY A 524 -32.35 3.37 14.24
C GLY A 524 -31.17 2.96 13.36
N ALA A 525 -31.22 1.75 12.85
CA ALA A 525 -30.10 1.14 12.11
C ALA A 525 -29.83 1.77 10.72
N GLN A 526 -30.81 2.42 10.12
CA GLN A 526 -30.72 2.87 8.72
C GLN A 526 -30.53 4.38 8.56
N ASP A 527 -30.83 5.17 9.60
CA ASP A 527 -30.86 6.64 9.51
C ASP A 527 -29.99 7.33 10.57
N SER A 528 -28.93 6.64 10.98
CA SER A 528 -27.90 7.18 11.87
C SER A 528 -26.73 7.73 11.08
N ALA A 529 -26.26 8.95 11.43
CA ALA A 529 -25.19 9.63 10.71
C ALA A 529 -24.43 10.61 11.60
N LEU A 530 -23.17 10.81 11.31
CA LEU A 530 -22.39 11.96 11.73
C LEU A 530 -22.55 13.07 10.69
N LEU A 531 -22.90 14.27 11.14
CA LEU A 531 -23.07 15.47 10.33
C LEU A 531 -21.96 16.46 10.71
N VAL A 532 -21.57 17.32 9.78
CA VAL A 532 -20.59 18.39 9.99
C VAL A 532 -21.26 19.76 9.96
N ASP A 533 -20.79 20.71 10.80
CA ASP A 533 -21.17 22.13 10.69
C ASP A 533 -20.92 22.62 9.26
N ALA A 534 -21.93 23.23 8.65
CA ALA A 534 -21.84 23.74 7.29
C ALA A 534 -20.62 24.62 7.03
N TYR A 535 -20.18 25.41 8.02
CA TYR A 535 -18.97 26.23 7.93
C TYR A 535 -17.67 25.39 7.98
N TYR A 536 -17.68 24.23 8.64
CA TYR A 536 -16.51 23.36 8.82
C TYR A 536 -16.52 22.15 7.86
N ASP A 537 -17.32 22.21 6.79
CA ASP A 537 -17.47 21.16 5.77
C ASP A 537 -16.30 21.23 4.77
N VAL A 538 -15.30 20.39 4.96
CA VAL A 538 -14.09 20.33 4.11
C VAL A 538 -14.39 19.98 2.66
N PHE A 539 -15.39 19.09 2.42
CA PHE A 539 -15.79 18.71 1.07
C PHE A 539 -16.39 19.90 0.30
N GLN A 540 -17.26 20.66 0.95
CA GLN A 540 -17.84 21.85 0.35
C GLN A 540 -16.81 22.97 0.17
N TYR A 541 -15.89 23.14 1.11
CA TYR A 541 -14.79 24.08 0.97
C TYR A 541 -13.93 23.77 -0.24
N ASP A 542 -13.52 22.52 -0.42
CA ASP A 542 -12.62 22.14 -1.50
C ASP A 542 -13.31 22.08 -2.86
N TYR A 543 -14.47 21.39 -2.95
CA TYR A 543 -15.11 21.11 -4.23
C TYR A 543 -16.21 22.10 -4.64
N ALA A 544 -16.73 22.92 -3.73
CA ALA A 544 -17.67 23.98 -4.06
C ALA A 544 -17.04 25.37 -4.03
N GLU A 545 -16.32 25.75 -2.95
CA GLU A 545 -15.77 27.10 -2.81
C GLU A 545 -14.49 27.29 -3.62
N ARG A 546 -13.54 26.35 -3.57
CA ARG A 546 -12.24 26.49 -4.26
C ARG A 546 -12.28 26.06 -5.72
N ASN A 547 -12.97 24.96 -6.02
CA ASN A 547 -12.91 24.33 -7.35
C ASN A 547 -14.22 24.47 -8.16
N GLU A 548 -15.27 25.01 -7.58
CA GLU A 548 -16.56 25.34 -8.25
C GLU A 548 -17.26 24.13 -8.91
N TYR A 549 -16.98 22.89 -8.49
CA TYR A 549 -17.69 21.70 -9.00
C TYR A 549 -19.13 21.60 -8.51
N TYR A 550 -19.46 22.24 -7.39
CA TYR A 550 -20.78 22.27 -6.79
C TYR A 550 -21.20 23.70 -6.45
N PRO A 551 -22.52 24.00 -6.40
CA PRO A 551 -22.99 25.24 -5.82
C PRO A 551 -22.74 25.27 -4.31
N LEU A 552 -22.52 26.47 -3.76
CA LEU A 552 -22.42 26.68 -2.33
C LEU A 552 -23.73 26.26 -1.63
N LEU A 553 -23.61 25.53 -0.53
CA LEU A 553 -24.74 25.12 0.28
C LEU A 553 -25.08 26.18 1.37
N PRO A 554 -26.34 26.19 1.89
CA PRO A 554 -26.73 27.10 2.96
C PRO A 554 -25.86 26.92 4.21
N GLY A 555 -25.41 28.03 4.78
CA GLY A 555 -24.62 28.05 6.02
C GLY A 555 -23.11 27.91 5.84
N GLN A 556 -22.64 27.55 4.63
CA GLN A 556 -21.22 27.25 4.37
C GLN A 556 -20.27 28.43 4.67
N LEU A 557 -20.70 29.67 4.48
CA LEU A 557 -19.88 30.86 4.72
C LEU A 557 -20.23 31.60 6.03
N GLU A 558 -21.07 30.98 6.87
CA GLU A 558 -21.60 31.61 8.07
C GLU A 558 -21.32 30.79 9.33
N LYS A 559 -20.51 31.29 10.25
CA LYS A 559 -20.31 30.66 11.56
C LYS A 559 -21.63 30.63 12.36
N ASN A 560 -21.87 29.51 13.03
CA ASN A 560 -23.06 29.31 13.86
C ASN A 560 -24.39 29.51 13.10
N SER A 561 -24.44 29.07 11.85
CA SER A 561 -25.62 29.15 10.99
C SER A 561 -26.79 28.28 11.48
N GLY A 562 -26.50 27.25 12.30
CA GLY A 562 -27.43 26.20 12.71
C GLY A 562 -27.70 25.16 11.61
N GLN A 563 -26.86 25.13 10.56
CA GLN A 563 -26.93 24.16 9.48
C GLN A 563 -25.84 23.12 9.66
N PHE A 564 -26.18 21.85 9.41
CA PHE A 564 -25.25 20.74 9.34
C PHE A 564 -25.42 20.03 8.00
N HIS A 565 -24.31 19.58 7.42
CA HIS A 565 -24.24 18.85 6.16
C HIS A 565 -23.89 17.38 6.39
N SER A 566 -24.23 16.52 5.42
CA SER A 566 -23.63 15.18 5.32
C SER A 566 -22.15 15.29 4.99
N ILE A 567 -21.33 14.38 5.53
CA ILE A 567 -19.89 14.33 5.28
C ILE A 567 -19.64 13.45 4.05
N TYR A 568 -18.84 13.95 3.12
CA TYR A 568 -18.50 13.25 1.87
C TYR A 568 -16.98 13.17 1.66
N LEU A 569 -16.55 12.08 0.98
CA LEU A 569 -15.27 11.99 0.29
C LEU A 569 -15.49 12.03 -1.22
N ALA A 570 -14.61 12.73 -1.96
CA ALA A 570 -14.61 12.68 -3.41
C ALA A 570 -14.12 11.31 -3.87
N MET A 571 -14.75 10.73 -4.88
CA MET A 571 -14.31 9.49 -5.53
C MET A 571 -13.83 9.75 -6.95
N ASN A 572 -14.49 10.63 -7.68
CA ASN A 572 -14.03 11.06 -8.99
C ASN A 572 -14.58 12.44 -9.37
N LYS A 573 -13.80 13.21 -10.11
CA LYS A 573 -14.26 14.46 -10.74
C LYS A 573 -15.10 14.11 -11.98
N PRO A 574 -15.82 15.09 -12.58
CA PRO A 574 -16.39 14.88 -13.89
C PRO A 574 -15.31 14.58 -14.92
N LEU A 575 -15.41 13.43 -15.56
CA LEU A 575 -14.45 12.92 -16.55
C LEU A 575 -15.02 13.11 -17.96
N TYR A 576 -14.25 13.69 -18.86
CA TYR A 576 -14.60 13.71 -20.28
C TYR A 576 -14.09 12.43 -20.93
N LEU A 577 -14.99 11.66 -21.52
CA LEU A 577 -14.72 10.38 -22.19
C LEU A 577 -14.57 10.62 -23.70
N PRO A 578 -13.33 10.56 -24.25
CA PRO A 578 -13.09 10.97 -25.64
C PRO A 578 -13.79 10.10 -26.69
N GLU A 579 -13.93 8.80 -26.46
CA GLU A 579 -14.51 7.86 -27.43
C GLU A 579 -16.03 8.07 -27.58
N THR A 580 -16.71 8.41 -26.49
CA THR A 580 -18.19 8.55 -26.47
C THR A 580 -18.68 9.98 -26.52
N ASP A 581 -17.77 10.99 -26.40
CA ASP A 581 -18.10 12.42 -26.29
C ASP A 581 -19.07 12.72 -25.13
N GLU A 582 -18.91 12.00 -24.03
CA GLU A 582 -19.72 12.13 -22.82
C GLU A 582 -18.88 12.69 -21.66
N THR A 583 -19.55 13.27 -20.68
CA THR A 583 -18.91 13.68 -19.43
C THR A 583 -19.64 13.00 -18.27
N THR A 584 -18.88 12.31 -17.42
CA THR A 584 -19.43 11.65 -16.24
C THR A 584 -19.88 12.66 -15.18
N ALA A 585 -20.74 12.25 -14.26
CA ALA A 585 -21.06 13.06 -13.09
C ALA A 585 -19.90 12.99 -12.09
N PHE A 586 -19.80 14.02 -11.25
CA PHE A 586 -18.92 13.97 -10.07
C PHE A 586 -19.38 12.84 -9.15
N GLU A 587 -18.44 11.95 -8.76
CA GLU A 587 -18.73 10.84 -7.86
C GLU A 587 -18.20 11.13 -6.45
N ARG A 588 -19.01 10.82 -5.43
CA ARG A 588 -18.68 11.01 -4.02
C ARG A 588 -19.30 9.93 -3.15
N LEU A 589 -18.63 9.63 -2.05
CA LEU A 589 -19.09 8.70 -1.01
C LEU A 589 -19.56 9.47 0.22
N GLU A 590 -20.76 9.18 0.73
CA GLU A 590 -21.25 9.72 2.00
C GLU A 590 -20.63 8.93 3.17
N THR A 591 -19.47 9.37 3.67
CA THR A 591 -18.78 8.73 4.79
C THR A 591 -19.37 9.09 6.15
N GLY A 592 -20.15 10.17 6.25
CA GLY A 592 -20.88 10.51 7.47
C GLY A 592 -22.01 9.54 7.84
N LYS A 593 -22.54 8.77 6.87
CA LYS A 593 -23.55 7.75 7.13
C LYS A 593 -22.92 6.56 7.86
N LEU A 594 -23.50 6.18 9.01
CA LEU A 594 -22.96 5.12 9.84
C LEU A 594 -23.49 3.73 9.43
N HIS A 595 -22.63 2.72 9.48
CA HIS A 595 -22.95 1.31 9.26
C HIS A 595 -23.38 0.65 10.57
N TYR A 596 -24.60 0.09 10.59
CA TYR A 596 -25.07 -0.73 11.70
C TYR A 596 -24.60 -2.17 11.53
N GLY A 597 -23.98 -2.73 12.55
CA GLY A 597 -23.53 -4.11 12.53
C GLY A 597 -22.77 -4.50 13.80
N ASN A 598 -22.17 -5.67 13.80
CA ASN A 598 -21.37 -6.20 14.90
C ASN A 598 -19.89 -6.22 14.50
N ALA A 599 -19.04 -5.50 15.22
CA ALA A 599 -17.61 -5.40 14.93
C ALA A 599 -16.76 -6.42 15.73
N ASP A 600 -17.34 -7.43 16.39
CA ASP A 600 -16.58 -8.50 17.04
C ASP A 600 -16.10 -9.53 15.99
N PRO A 601 -14.78 -9.64 15.72
CA PRO A 601 -14.25 -10.59 14.75
C PRO A 601 -14.50 -12.07 15.13
N ASN A 602 -14.94 -12.37 16.34
CA ASN A 602 -15.31 -13.71 16.78
C ASN A 602 -16.82 -14.00 16.63
N SER A 603 -17.61 -13.00 16.28
CA SER A 603 -19.05 -13.15 16.07
C SER A 603 -19.35 -13.80 14.70
N ALA A 604 -20.42 -14.60 14.65
CA ALA A 604 -20.93 -15.12 13.37
C ALA A 604 -21.50 -14.00 12.45
N ASP A 605 -21.92 -12.89 13.06
CA ASP A 605 -22.48 -11.73 12.38
C ASP A 605 -21.45 -10.59 12.24
N TYR A 606 -20.16 -10.93 12.26
CA TYR A 606 -19.08 -9.95 12.14
C TYR A 606 -19.16 -9.16 10.85
N ASP A 607 -19.16 -7.83 11.01
CA ASP A 607 -18.98 -6.87 9.92
C ASP A 607 -17.85 -5.90 10.26
N SER A 608 -16.76 -5.96 9.53
CA SER A 608 -15.60 -5.10 9.75
C SER A 608 -15.89 -3.62 9.51
N LEU A 609 -16.91 -3.30 8.72
CA LEU A 609 -17.35 -1.93 8.43
C LEU A 609 -18.34 -1.36 9.46
N ALA A 610 -18.80 -2.17 10.43
CA ALA A 610 -19.77 -1.72 11.42
C ALA A 610 -19.27 -0.55 12.26
N ASP A 611 -19.95 0.58 12.22
CA ASP A 611 -19.64 1.77 13.03
C ASP A 611 -20.35 1.75 14.37
N PHE A 612 -21.52 1.11 14.46
CA PHE A 612 -22.31 1.04 15.69
C PHE A 612 -23.18 -0.21 15.78
N CYS A 613 -23.41 -0.60 17.02
CA CYS A 613 -24.29 -1.72 17.38
C CYS A 613 -25.21 -1.31 18.53
N ALA A 614 -26.43 -1.83 18.54
CA ALA A 614 -27.40 -1.55 19.59
C ALA A 614 -28.02 -2.85 20.13
N THR A 615 -28.13 -2.95 21.46
CA THR A 615 -28.79 -4.04 22.16
C THR A 615 -29.68 -3.49 23.30
N GLY A 616 -30.98 -3.63 23.15
CA GLY A 616 -31.94 -3.06 24.12
C GLY A 616 -31.86 -1.53 24.16
N ASN A 617 -31.46 -0.98 25.31
CA ASN A 617 -31.29 0.45 25.55
C ASN A 617 -29.82 0.90 25.57
N VAL A 618 -28.94 0.07 25.02
CA VAL A 618 -27.50 0.32 24.92
C VAL A 618 -27.10 0.48 23.46
N VAL A 619 -26.33 1.51 23.15
CA VAL A 619 -25.74 1.74 21.83
C VAL A 619 -24.24 1.98 21.98
N GLU A 620 -23.43 1.21 21.28
CA GLU A 620 -21.99 1.45 21.12
C GLU A 620 -21.72 2.03 19.75
N VAL A 621 -20.85 3.02 19.71
CA VAL A 621 -20.44 3.69 18.45
C VAL A 621 -18.92 3.83 18.43
N ARG A 622 -18.30 3.64 17.26
CA ARG A 622 -16.93 4.04 16.97
C ARG A 622 -16.91 5.08 15.84
N LEU A 623 -16.20 6.17 16.06
CA LEU A 623 -16.07 7.25 15.08
C LEU A 623 -14.59 7.34 14.68
N PRO A 624 -14.26 7.17 13.38
CA PRO A 624 -12.92 7.39 12.88
C PRO A 624 -12.42 8.81 13.17
N TRP A 625 -11.17 8.94 13.51
CA TRP A 625 -10.59 10.25 13.83
C TRP A 625 -10.69 11.25 12.69
N MET A 626 -10.45 10.80 11.44
CA MET A 626 -10.55 11.67 10.28
C MET A 626 -11.97 12.23 10.07
N LEU A 627 -13.03 11.44 10.34
CA LEU A 627 -14.42 11.93 10.28
C LEU A 627 -14.70 13.06 11.26
N LEU A 628 -13.91 13.16 12.34
CA LEU A 628 -13.98 14.22 13.33
C LEU A 628 -13.01 15.36 13.05
N GLY A 629 -12.44 15.42 11.83
CA GLY A 629 -11.53 16.48 11.42
C GLY A 629 -10.13 16.40 12.06
N PHE A 630 -9.73 15.28 12.65
CA PHE A 630 -8.38 15.11 13.18
C PHE A 630 -7.38 14.87 12.05
N MET A 631 -6.33 15.69 12.00
CA MET A 631 -5.16 15.52 11.16
C MET A 631 -4.12 14.59 11.82
N ASP A 632 -4.06 14.61 13.16
CA ASP A 632 -3.24 13.72 13.99
C ASP A 632 -3.83 13.61 15.42
N PRO A 633 -4.56 12.53 15.73
CA PRO A 633 -5.07 12.32 17.08
C PRO A 633 -3.96 12.02 18.09
N SER A 634 -2.79 11.53 17.64
CA SER A 634 -1.66 11.22 18.52
C SER A 634 -1.10 12.43 19.24
N GLN A 635 -1.21 13.62 18.62
CA GLN A 635 -0.75 14.90 19.15
C GLN A 635 -1.90 15.91 19.31
N LYS A 636 -3.16 15.44 19.22
CA LYS A 636 -4.36 16.30 19.34
C LYS A 636 -4.34 17.47 18.35
N GLN A 637 -4.12 17.15 17.08
CA GLN A 637 -4.15 18.12 16.00
C GLN A 637 -5.41 17.91 15.16
N VAL A 638 -6.16 18.96 14.95
CA VAL A 638 -7.38 18.99 14.12
C VAL A 638 -7.19 19.95 12.96
N LEU A 639 -8.04 19.85 11.95
CA LEU A 639 -8.15 20.89 10.92
C LEU A 639 -8.50 22.22 11.55
N GLY A 640 -7.69 23.23 11.31
CA GLY A 640 -7.95 24.61 11.75
C GLY A 640 -9.08 25.24 10.94
N ASP A 641 -9.39 26.51 11.25
CA ASP A 641 -10.36 27.29 10.47
C ASP A 641 -9.80 27.58 9.07
N PHE A 642 -10.07 26.68 8.12
CA PHE A 642 -9.50 26.72 6.77
C PHE A 642 -9.99 27.92 5.94
N HIS A 643 -11.13 28.51 6.26
CA HIS A 643 -11.57 29.77 5.63
C HIS A 643 -10.66 30.94 6.03
N VAL A 644 -10.25 30.98 7.31
CA VAL A 644 -9.33 32.02 7.83
C VAL A 644 -7.90 31.75 7.41
N LEU A 645 -7.48 30.48 7.45
CA LEU A 645 -6.10 30.05 7.13
C LEU A 645 -5.83 30.01 5.62
N GLY A 646 -6.88 29.95 4.81
CA GLY A 646 -6.79 29.85 3.33
C GLY A 646 -6.35 28.48 2.86
N GLY A 647 -6.65 27.41 3.60
CA GLY A 647 -6.33 26.02 3.30
C GLY A 647 -6.25 25.13 4.52
N PHE A 648 -5.99 23.86 4.31
CA PHE A 648 -5.94 22.84 5.36
C PHE A 648 -4.62 22.95 6.14
N GLN A 649 -4.71 23.32 7.39
CA GLN A 649 -3.58 23.45 8.32
C GLN A 649 -4.01 22.94 9.69
N ALA A 650 -3.08 22.32 10.41
CA ALA A 650 -3.33 21.80 11.74
C ALA A 650 -3.49 22.90 12.79
N ALA A 651 -4.45 22.71 13.69
CA ALA A 651 -4.63 23.47 14.93
C ALA A 651 -4.62 22.51 16.12
N ALA A 652 -4.06 22.94 17.25
CA ALA A 652 -4.06 22.16 18.47
C ALA A 652 -5.45 22.20 19.15
N THR A 653 -5.85 21.07 19.75
CA THR A 653 -7.02 20.98 20.62
C THR A 653 -6.66 20.33 21.96
N GLU A 654 -7.43 20.62 23.01
CA GLU A 654 -7.30 19.94 24.31
C GLU A 654 -7.98 18.56 24.33
N GLY A 655 -8.90 18.31 23.37
CA GLY A 655 -9.69 17.10 23.26
C GLY A 655 -10.98 17.35 22.50
N VAL A 656 -12.03 16.61 22.84
CA VAL A 656 -13.37 16.75 22.26
C VAL A 656 -14.36 17.13 23.35
N CYS A 657 -15.07 18.25 23.20
CA CYS A 657 -16.23 18.54 24.04
C CYS A 657 -17.45 17.87 23.46
N LEU A 658 -18.15 17.03 24.22
CA LEU A 658 -19.31 16.32 23.71
C LEU A 658 -20.36 16.06 24.80
N GLY A 659 -21.62 15.97 24.39
CA GLY A 659 -22.74 15.72 25.28
C GLY A 659 -23.81 14.88 24.62
N ILE A 660 -24.92 14.62 25.31
CA ILE A 660 -26.01 13.82 24.80
C ILE A 660 -27.36 14.39 25.19
N GLY A 661 -28.31 14.31 24.27
CA GLY A 661 -29.70 14.69 24.54
C GLY A 661 -30.70 14.07 23.55
N ARG A 662 -31.97 14.12 23.90
CA ARG A 662 -33.07 13.71 23.03
C ARG A 662 -33.44 14.85 22.07
N ALA A 663 -33.71 14.55 20.82
CA ALA A 663 -34.08 15.54 19.80
C ALA A 663 -35.30 16.36 20.14
N ASP A 664 -36.22 15.83 20.93
CA ASP A 664 -37.47 16.48 21.37
C ASP A 664 -37.32 17.22 22.73
N SER A 665 -36.17 17.10 23.40
CA SER A 665 -35.90 17.84 24.64
C SER A 665 -35.74 19.34 24.36
N ARG A 666 -36.03 20.15 25.37
CA ARG A 666 -35.76 21.60 25.35
C ARG A 666 -34.63 22.01 26.28
N THR A 667 -34.07 21.05 26.98
CA THR A 667 -32.90 21.26 27.84
C THR A 667 -31.66 21.43 26.94
N ALA A 668 -30.87 22.45 27.17
CA ALA A 668 -29.59 22.60 26.46
C ALA A 668 -28.68 21.42 26.76
N ILE A 669 -28.02 20.88 25.75
CA ILE A 669 -27.09 19.76 25.92
C ILE A 669 -25.75 20.32 26.45
N GLU A 670 -25.37 19.89 27.64
CA GLU A 670 -24.05 20.19 28.23
C GLU A 670 -22.97 19.39 27.52
N MET A 671 -21.80 20.01 27.26
CA MET A 671 -20.72 19.43 26.48
C MET A 671 -19.40 19.43 27.28
N PRO A 672 -19.24 18.54 28.28
CA PRO A 672 -17.98 18.42 29.00
C PRO A 672 -16.83 17.92 28.10
N LEU A 673 -15.61 18.30 28.44
CA LEU A 673 -14.38 17.92 27.74
C LEU A 673 -14.03 16.46 28.01
N TYR A 674 -13.82 15.68 26.97
CA TYR A 674 -13.10 14.42 26.98
C TYR A 674 -11.68 14.65 26.42
N SER A 675 -10.67 14.11 27.07
CA SER A 675 -9.26 14.26 26.67
C SER A 675 -8.50 12.96 26.90
N TRP A 676 -7.45 12.76 26.15
CA TRP A 676 -6.57 11.58 26.23
C TRP A 676 -5.10 12.00 26.29
N GLU A 677 -4.23 11.07 26.66
CA GLU A 677 -2.78 11.31 26.62
C GLU A 677 -2.24 11.15 25.19
N THR A 678 -1.35 12.05 24.79
CA THR A 678 -0.64 11.96 23.49
C THR A 678 0.31 10.78 23.46
N TRP A 679 0.63 10.32 22.24
CA TRP A 679 1.59 9.22 22.06
C TRP A 679 2.50 9.45 20.87
N ASP A 680 3.73 8.89 20.93
CA ASP A 680 4.70 8.85 19.83
C ASP A 680 4.85 7.44 19.23
N MET A 681 4.37 6.42 19.94
CA MET A 681 4.34 5.03 19.46
C MET A 681 2.98 4.43 19.79
N PRO A 682 2.17 4.09 18.80
CA PRO A 682 0.86 3.51 19.06
C PRO A 682 1.00 2.11 19.66
N PRO A 683 0.26 1.80 20.74
CA PRO A 683 0.14 0.42 21.18
C PRO A 683 -0.71 -0.34 20.17
N VAL A 684 -0.18 -1.41 19.57
CA VAL A 684 -0.88 -2.23 18.58
C VAL A 684 -0.69 -3.71 18.84
N HIS A 685 -1.57 -4.51 18.25
CA HIS A 685 -1.43 -5.97 18.12
C HIS A 685 -1.90 -6.41 16.73
N GLU A 686 -1.36 -7.53 16.27
CA GLU A 686 -1.69 -8.10 14.96
C GLU A 686 -2.95 -8.96 15.02
N ARG A 687 -3.76 -8.89 13.98
CA ARG A 687 -4.88 -9.80 13.72
C ARG A 687 -4.94 -10.17 12.24
N LEU A 688 -5.10 -11.44 11.93
CA LEU A 688 -5.43 -11.89 10.59
C LEU A 688 -6.88 -11.55 10.25
N LYS A 689 -7.11 -10.91 9.10
CA LYS A 689 -8.45 -10.57 8.61
C LYS A 689 -9.22 -11.83 8.18
N GLN A 690 -10.54 -11.76 8.08
CA GLN A 690 -11.36 -12.86 7.54
C GLN A 690 -10.92 -13.27 6.13
N SER A 691 -10.49 -12.31 5.32
CA SER A 691 -9.96 -12.53 3.97
C SER A 691 -8.80 -13.55 3.93
N TYR A 692 -7.90 -13.50 4.93
CA TYR A 692 -6.83 -14.48 5.05
C TYR A 692 -7.37 -15.92 5.12
N PHE A 693 -8.36 -16.19 5.97
CA PHE A 693 -8.92 -17.54 6.15
C PHE A 693 -9.74 -17.99 4.94
N ILE A 694 -10.38 -17.06 4.22
CA ILE A 694 -11.08 -17.33 2.97
C ILE A 694 -10.08 -17.74 1.88
N LEU A 695 -8.99 -16.98 1.73
CA LEU A 695 -7.92 -17.27 0.77
C LEU A 695 -7.16 -18.55 1.11
N GLN A 696 -6.92 -18.84 2.40
CA GLN A 696 -6.29 -20.07 2.85
C GLN A 696 -7.06 -21.30 2.34
N LYS A 697 -8.38 -21.33 2.49
CA LYS A 697 -9.23 -22.42 1.97
C LYS A 697 -9.16 -22.51 0.46
N TYR A 698 -9.23 -21.39 -0.23
CA TYR A 698 -9.17 -21.33 -1.68
C TYR A 698 -7.84 -21.90 -2.23
N PHE A 699 -6.71 -21.46 -1.69
CA PHE A 699 -5.39 -21.93 -2.13
C PHE A 699 -5.09 -23.37 -1.69
N ALA A 700 -5.71 -23.88 -0.63
CA ALA A 700 -5.68 -25.29 -0.26
C ALA A 700 -6.46 -26.19 -1.24
N GLY A 701 -7.23 -25.61 -2.18
CA GLY A 701 -8.10 -26.36 -3.10
C GLY A 701 -9.41 -26.83 -2.45
N GLU A 702 -9.76 -26.29 -1.29
CA GLU A 702 -11.06 -26.51 -0.65
C GLU A 702 -12.09 -25.60 -1.34
N THR A 703 -12.76 -26.09 -2.39
CA THR A 703 -13.86 -25.38 -3.04
C THR A 703 -15.08 -25.35 -2.12
N ASN A 704 -15.60 -24.16 -1.87
CA ASN A 704 -16.93 -23.98 -1.29
C ASN A 704 -18.03 -24.36 -2.28
#